data_39f83f86decbf20acf48ded595d68a2a
#
_entry.id   39f83f86decbf20acf48ded595d68a2a
#
_cell.length_a   1.000
_cell.length_b   1.000
_cell.length_c   1.000
_cell.angle_alpha   90.00
_cell.angle_beta   90.00
_cell.angle_gamma   90.00
#
_symmetry.space_group_name_H-M   'P 1'
#
loop_
_entity.id
_entity.type
_entity.pdbx_description
1 polymer ?
#
loop_
_entity_poly.entity_id
_entity_poly.type
_entity_poly.pdbx_seq_one_letter_code
_entity_poly.pdbx_strand_id
1 'polypeptide(L)'
;MAVNQAKIFEQLEQLVEASDPSEFIYGFLTAFKFPKATITQIRQGGNRNVAKFEGHVGLKNKLYYFPVNEDQDIDIALDEVITDPMIAKNKIRYILTTDFERFLAWDTATSERLDIDFEVLHRNYSFFLPLVGLEKAILNSEKPADVKAAVKMGKLFDLIRVHNDLNTPEDIHALNVFLTRLLFCLFAEDTGIFPQQGQFTSAIKSVTSEDGSDLDQFLYDLFSILNSPKDSDLRSRLPQHLTDFPYVNGGLFEEDEPIPELGKKGRRILIECGLEDWSAINPDIFGSMFQAVIDVDQRARLGQHYTSYSNIMKVIQPLFLDPLRAELEKQRNSANGLKRLLVRLGEIKVFDPACGSGNFLIIAYKELRLLEIEVIQALMKIDQGFFISNIHLDQFYGIEIDDFACEIARLSLWLAEHQINKQWEEHVGPAEPALPLKATGKIVSGNSLHLSWENVCPKGTSDEVYIIGNPPFLGHAARSEQQRQDMQDTLANFKSVGSLDFVTCWFWKGAQYIKDSNAELALVATNSICQGEQVDLLWPRVFNQGLKIHFAYKPFTWANNAKDKAAVHVVIVGLSSKAKHSKLYQLMGDEWHHMKLDNISPYLVEGSNISVGSFKKPISENVPKLMFGNMPADGGYLLLETPEKEDLTRREPASQKWIKKVYGASEFINSRERWCLWLKNCTSKELLEMPLVQERVKSVKAFRESSSRAGTQKGAETPHLFNEIRHPNSGSYILIPRHSSERRVYVPIGFLDNDIISTDANMMIPGGSLFDFGILTSLLHNDWMRLVGGRIKSDYRYSAALVYNTFPWPVVTLEQREAIAQLAENILFVREDFPGKTLAELYNPDTMPSELLQAHQDLDLAVDKLYRAKPFKDTSERLSFLLARYEEMTTN
;
A
#
# COMPACT_ATOMS: atom_id res chain seq x y z
N MET A 1 -0.62 26.32 1.17
CA MET A 1 0.25 26.26 2.38
C MET A 1 0.08 24.87 2.97
N ALA A 2 1.16 24.13 3.10
CA ALA A 2 1.10 22.80 3.71
C ALA A 2 0.56 22.92 5.16
N VAL A 3 -0.39 22.09 5.53
CA VAL A 3 -0.95 22.04 6.88
C VAL A 3 0.07 21.35 7.77
N ASN A 4 0.60 22.06 8.75
CA ASN A 4 1.51 21.48 9.73
C ASN A 4 0.70 20.75 10.81
N GLN A 5 0.55 19.44 10.66
CA GLN A 5 -0.23 18.59 11.56
C GLN A 5 0.38 18.49 12.96
N ALA A 6 1.70 18.48 13.07
CA ALA A 6 2.38 18.49 14.38
C ALA A 6 1.99 19.72 15.20
N LYS A 7 1.88 20.89 14.56
CA LYS A 7 1.46 22.11 15.22
C LYS A 7 -0.02 22.09 15.66
N ILE A 8 -0.89 21.42 14.90
CA ILE A 8 -2.30 21.23 15.32
C ILE A 8 -2.33 20.35 16.57
N PHE A 9 -1.58 19.25 16.57
CA PHE A 9 -1.45 18.36 17.70
C PHE A 9 -1.00 19.11 18.97
N GLU A 10 0.13 19.84 18.91
CA GLU A 10 0.68 20.60 20.03
C GLU A 10 -0.32 21.65 20.57
N GLN A 11 -1.02 22.36 19.67
CA GLN A 11 -2.00 23.37 20.07
C GLN A 11 -3.24 22.78 20.72
N LEU A 12 -3.71 21.60 20.26
CA LEU A 12 -4.81 20.89 20.91
C LEU A 12 -4.40 20.29 22.25
N GLU A 13 -3.17 19.79 22.38
CA GLU A 13 -2.62 19.30 23.65
C GLU A 13 -2.60 20.41 24.70
N GLN A 14 -2.05 21.59 24.36
CA GLN A 14 -2.06 22.77 25.23
C GLN A 14 -3.48 23.23 25.57
N LEU A 15 -4.43 23.10 24.63
CA LEU A 15 -5.82 23.50 24.86
C LEU A 15 -6.54 22.57 25.84
N VAL A 16 -6.27 21.28 25.75
CA VAL A 16 -6.80 20.25 26.66
C VAL A 16 -6.21 20.44 28.08
N GLU A 17 -4.90 20.71 28.19
CA GLU A 17 -4.23 20.96 29.46
C GLU A 17 -4.73 22.23 30.16
N ALA A 18 -5.06 23.26 29.37
CA ALA A 18 -5.54 24.54 29.92
C ALA A 18 -6.95 24.43 30.54
N SER A 19 -7.77 23.46 30.09
CA SER A 19 -9.11 23.13 30.61
C SER A 19 -10.04 24.33 30.88
N ASP A 20 -9.95 25.40 30.05
CA ASP A 20 -10.81 26.57 30.16
C ASP A 20 -12.03 26.45 29.25
N PRO A 21 -13.22 26.19 29.80
CA PRO A 21 -14.43 26.01 29.01
C PRO A 21 -14.80 27.19 28.14
N SER A 22 -14.51 28.41 28.60
CA SER A 22 -14.85 29.66 27.90
C SER A 22 -13.97 29.92 26.68
N GLU A 23 -12.74 29.40 26.68
CA GLU A 23 -11.73 29.60 25.64
C GLU A 23 -11.59 28.41 24.71
N PHE A 24 -12.14 27.25 25.09
CA PHE A 24 -11.95 25.99 24.36
C PHE A 24 -12.24 26.10 22.85
N ILE A 25 -13.43 26.55 22.47
CA ILE A 25 -13.80 26.59 21.05
C ILE A 25 -12.94 27.59 20.26
N TYR A 26 -12.52 28.70 20.87
CA TYR A 26 -11.65 29.69 20.21
C TYR A 26 -10.23 29.17 20.04
N GLY A 27 -9.72 28.41 21.01
CA GLY A 27 -8.47 27.69 20.93
C GLY A 27 -8.52 26.62 19.84
N PHE A 28 -9.60 25.85 19.79
CA PHE A 28 -9.83 24.83 18.75
C PHE A 28 -9.83 25.45 17.35
N LEU A 29 -10.58 26.54 17.14
CA LEU A 29 -10.59 27.27 15.87
C LEU A 29 -9.19 27.79 15.50
N THR A 30 -8.39 28.20 16.49
CA THR A 30 -7.02 28.68 16.28
C THR A 30 -6.11 27.52 15.84
N ALA A 31 -6.22 26.36 16.47
CA ALA A 31 -5.46 25.16 16.11
C ALA A 31 -5.72 24.75 14.65
N PHE A 32 -6.96 24.83 14.19
CA PHE A 32 -7.35 24.57 12.81
C PHE A 32 -7.25 25.78 11.87
N LYS A 33 -6.41 26.78 12.23
CA LYS A 33 -6.01 27.92 11.38
C LYS A 33 -7.16 28.79 10.87
N PHE A 34 -8.25 28.91 11.62
CA PHE A 34 -9.26 29.90 11.28
C PHE A 34 -8.70 31.34 11.42
N PRO A 35 -9.05 32.25 10.52
CA PRO A 35 -8.53 33.60 10.55
C PRO A 35 -8.84 34.32 11.89
N LYS A 36 -7.84 34.98 12.49
CA LYS A 36 -7.99 35.74 13.76
C LYS A 36 -9.17 36.72 13.72
N ALA A 37 -9.37 37.40 12.58
CA ALA A 37 -10.49 38.32 12.39
C ALA A 37 -11.85 37.60 12.51
N THR A 38 -11.97 36.34 12.01
CA THR A 38 -13.18 35.54 12.13
C THR A 38 -13.44 35.15 13.59
N ILE A 39 -12.41 34.68 14.30
CA ILE A 39 -12.50 34.30 15.72
C ILE A 39 -12.91 35.52 16.57
N THR A 40 -12.31 36.68 16.33
CA THR A 40 -12.66 37.94 17.04
C THR A 40 -14.11 38.33 16.79
N GLN A 41 -14.60 38.24 15.54
CA GLN A 41 -15.99 38.55 15.21
C GLN A 41 -16.99 37.59 15.86
N ILE A 42 -16.66 36.31 15.96
CA ILE A 42 -17.50 35.34 16.66
C ILE A 42 -17.58 35.65 18.14
N ARG A 43 -16.44 35.92 18.75
CA ARG A 43 -16.31 36.24 20.18
C ARG A 43 -17.10 37.54 20.56
N GLN A 44 -17.21 38.47 19.64
CA GLN A 44 -17.96 39.72 19.81
C GLN A 44 -19.46 39.60 19.44
N GLY A 45 -19.97 38.44 19.17
CA GLY A 45 -21.39 38.23 18.77
C GLY A 45 -21.72 38.77 17.39
N GLY A 46 -20.74 38.88 16.47
CA GLY A 46 -20.92 39.38 15.11
C GLY A 46 -21.71 38.44 14.20
N ASN A 47 -22.17 38.92 13.06
CA ASN A 47 -23.05 38.24 12.08
C ASN A 47 -22.48 36.93 11.51
N ARG A 48 -21.25 36.56 11.83
CA ARG A 48 -20.64 35.28 11.39
C ARG A 48 -21.00 34.08 12.27
N ASN A 49 -21.45 34.34 13.52
CA ASN A 49 -21.99 33.30 14.38
C ASN A 49 -23.46 33.04 14.01
N VAL A 50 -23.76 31.87 13.43
CA VAL A 50 -25.12 31.47 13.07
C VAL A 50 -25.89 30.83 14.25
N ALA A 51 -25.18 30.55 15.36
CA ALA A 51 -25.80 30.02 16.56
C ALA A 51 -26.67 31.12 17.22
N LYS A 52 -27.80 30.70 17.84
CA LYS A 52 -28.77 31.60 18.48
C LYS A 52 -28.69 31.58 20.00
N PHE A 53 -27.99 30.60 20.55
CA PHE A 53 -27.92 30.43 22.01
C PHE A 53 -26.58 30.96 22.54
N GLU A 54 -26.59 31.48 23.74
CA GLU A 54 -25.41 31.98 24.43
C GLU A 54 -24.44 30.81 24.69
N GLY A 55 -23.17 31.01 24.47
CA GLY A 55 -22.13 29.94 24.57
C GLY A 55 -21.99 29.05 23.34
N HIS A 56 -22.97 29.08 22.42
CA HIS A 56 -22.88 28.30 21.18
C HIS A 56 -22.12 29.04 20.08
N VAL A 57 -21.36 28.31 19.29
CA VAL A 57 -20.62 28.84 18.14
C VAL A 57 -20.99 28.09 16.88
N GLY A 58 -21.58 28.79 15.91
CA GLY A 58 -21.92 28.23 14.62
C GLY A 58 -21.22 28.93 13.46
N LEU A 59 -20.50 28.22 12.65
CA LEU A 59 -19.82 28.73 11.44
C LEU A 59 -20.40 28.04 10.21
N LYS A 60 -21.04 28.84 9.35
CA LYS A 60 -21.64 28.34 8.10
C LYS A 60 -20.62 27.56 7.26
N ASN A 61 -21.02 26.40 6.74
CA ASN A 61 -20.21 25.42 5.96
C ASN A 61 -19.02 24.83 6.74
N LYS A 62 -18.97 24.98 8.07
CA LYS A 62 -17.84 24.51 8.88
C LYS A 62 -18.30 23.70 10.07
N LEU A 63 -18.57 24.36 11.18
CA LEU A 63 -18.92 23.65 12.41
C LEU A 63 -19.98 24.36 13.24
N TYR A 64 -20.59 23.60 14.12
CA TYR A 64 -21.48 24.04 15.18
C TYR A 64 -20.99 23.42 16.50
N TYR A 65 -20.63 24.27 17.46
CA TYR A 65 -20.22 23.87 18.79
C TYR A 65 -21.26 24.33 19.81
N PHE A 66 -21.54 23.46 20.77
CA PHE A 66 -22.35 23.79 21.93
C PHE A 66 -21.81 23.05 23.16
N PRO A 67 -21.65 23.71 24.30
CA PRO A 67 -21.29 23.08 25.55
C PRO A 67 -22.52 22.42 26.17
N VAL A 68 -22.32 21.34 26.91
CA VAL A 68 -23.37 20.67 27.69
C VAL A 68 -23.10 20.91 29.17
N ASN A 69 -24.18 21.13 29.93
CA ASN A 69 -24.09 21.30 31.39
C ASN A 69 -24.12 19.93 32.08
N GLU A 70 -23.61 19.86 33.30
CA GLU A 70 -23.52 18.61 34.10
C GLU A 70 -24.85 17.87 34.27
N ASP A 71 -26.01 18.55 34.16
CA ASP A 71 -27.36 17.99 34.30
C ASP A 71 -27.94 17.46 32.97
N GLN A 72 -27.22 17.56 31.85
CA GLN A 72 -27.70 17.16 30.53
C GLN A 72 -26.93 15.94 30.01
N ASP A 73 -27.65 14.96 29.47
CA ASP A 73 -27.01 13.84 28.78
C ASP A 73 -26.42 14.29 27.43
N ILE A 74 -25.08 14.18 27.32
CA ILE A 74 -24.34 14.65 26.18
C ILE A 74 -24.68 13.91 24.86
N ASP A 75 -25.09 12.63 24.95
CA ASP A 75 -25.50 11.82 23.81
C ASP A 75 -26.87 12.30 23.27
N ILE A 76 -27.83 12.53 24.17
CA ILE A 76 -29.17 13.05 23.82
C ILE A 76 -29.04 14.46 23.22
N ALA A 77 -28.22 15.31 23.83
CA ALA A 77 -28.02 16.67 23.36
C ALA A 77 -27.39 16.73 21.95
N LEU A 78 -26.49 15.81 21.65
CA LEU A 78 -25.91 15.70 20.30
C LEU A 78 -26.94 15.24 19.29
N ASP A 79 -27.75 14.22 19.60
CA ASP A 79 -28.75 13.67 18.69
C ASP A 79 -29.87 14.69 18.37
N GLU A 80 -30.24 15.52 19.34
CA GLU A 80 -31.20 16.61 19.12
C GLU A 80 -30.62 17.65 18.13
N VAL A 81 -29.38 18.03 18.28
CA VAL A 81 -28.74 19.02 17.40
C VAL A 81 -28.49 18.46 16.00
N ILE A 82 -28.15 17.19 15.86
CA ILE A 82 -28.00 16.53 14.54
C ILE A 82 -29.30 16.67 13.71
N THR A 83 -30.45 16.56 14.34
CA THR A 83 -31.74 16.63 13.67
C THR A 83 -32.29 18.06 13.49
N ASP A 84 -31.63 19.08 14.04
CA ASP A 84 -32.07 20.48 13.90
C ASP A 84 -31.99 20.94 12.44
N PRO A 85 -33.09 21.44 11.83
CA PRO A 85 -33.10 21.98 10.49
C PRO A 85 -32.06 23.11 10.24
N MET A 86 -31.61 23.78 11.28
CA MET A 86 -30.57 24.81 11.22
C MET A 86 -29.25 24.26 10.74
N ILE A 87 -28.88 23.03 11.11
CA ILE A 87 -27.68 22.35 10.68
C ILE A 87 -27.65 22.21 9.15
N ALA A 88 -28.69 21.62 8.57
CA ALA A 88 -28.82 21.47 7.12
C ALA A 88 -28.89 22.80 6.38
N LYS A 89 -29.66 23.77 6.90
CA LYS A 89 -29.83 25.12 6.32
C LYS A 89 -28.48 25.85 6.20
N ASN A 90 -27.62 25.73 7.21
CA ASN A 90 -26.32 26.40 7.23
C ASN A 90 -25.18 25.53 6.68
N LYS A 91 -25.50 24.31 6.21
CA LYS A 91 -24.53 23.33 5.70
C LYS A 91 -23.38 23.10 6.69
N ILE A 92 -23.72 22.96 7.97
CA ILE A 92 -22.76 22.67 9.03
C ILE A 92 -22.16 21.29 8.77
N ARG A 93 -20.85 21.18 8.79
CA ARG A 93 -20.16 19.91 8.59
C ARG A 93 -19.91 19.19 9.90
N TYR A 94 -19.33 19.86 10.88
CA TYR A 94 -19.03 19.27 12.19
C TYR A 94 -19.96 19.83 13.26
N ILE A 95 -20.56 18.92 14.04
CA ILE A 95 -21.28 19.24 15.26
C ILE A 95 -20.39 18.77 16.40
N LEU A 96 -20.04 19.67 17.32
CA LEU A 96 -19.09 19.43 18.41
C LEU A 96 -19.76 19.72 19.73
N THR A 97 -19.57 18.85 20.70
CA THR A 97 -20.04 19.08 22.07
C THR A 97 -19.09 18.43 23.08
N THR A 98 -19.07 18.97 24.30
CA THR A 98 -18.27 18.43 25.40
C THR A 98 -18.83 18.89 26.74
N ASP A 99 -18.72 18.01 27.73
CA ASP A 99 -18.88 18.30 29.16
C ASP A 99 -17.53 18.45 29.87
N PHE A 100 -16.40 18.45 29.09
CA PHE A 100 -15.02 18.48 29.52
C PHE A 100 -14.51 17.19 30.20
N GLU A 101 -15.33 16.16 30.34
CA GLU A 101 -14.90 14.78 30.62
C GLU A 101 -14.89 13.96 29.32
N ARG A 102 -15.95 14.08 28.52
CA ARG A 102 -16.11 13.47 27.21
C ARG A 102 -16.16 14.54 26.11
N PHE A 103 -15.73 14.16 24.94
CA PHE A 103 -15.82 14.98 23.74
C PHE A 103 -16.52 14.20 22.65
N LEU A 104 -17.64 14.71 22.16
CA LEU A 104 -18.39 14.15 21.07
C LEU A 104 -18.32 15.06 19.85
N ALA A 105 -18.17 14.43 18.67
CA ALA A 105 -18.26 15.12 17.40
C ALA A 105 -19.01 14.29 16.37
N TRP A 106 -19.75 14.95 15.50
CA TRP A 106 -20.45 14.35 14.37
C TRP A 106 -20.05 15.04 13.09
N ASP A 107 -19.55 14.28 12.09
CA ASP A 107 -19.34 14.78 10.72
C ASP A 107 -20.56 14.50 9.87
N THR A 108 -21.33 15.55 9.52
CA THR A 108 -22.56 15.42 8.74
C THR A 108 -22.32 14.97 7.29
N ALA A 109 -21.10 15.07 6.78
CA ALA A 109 -20.75 14.66 5.42
C ALA A 109 -20.47 13.16 5.32
N THR A 110 -19.88 12.56 6.37
CA THR A 110 -19.53 11.13 6.41
C THR A 110 -20.43 10.33 7.34
N SER A 111 -21.28 11.00 8.14
CA SER A 111 -22.09 10.42 9.22
C SER A 111 -21.20 9.66 10.24
N GLU A 112 -19.94 10.06 10.39
CA GLU A 112 -19.05 9.52 11.40
C GLU A 112 -19.24 10.24 12.74
N ARG A 113 -19.26 9.46 13.82
CA ARG A 113 -19.27 9.94 15.20
C ARG A 113 -17.90 9.71 15.82
N LEU A 114 -17.35 10.75 16.45
CA LEU A 114 -16.21 10.66 17.36
C LEU A 114 -16.74 10.73 18.78
N ASP A 115 -16.39 9.78 19.64
CA ASP A 115 -16.73 9.69 21.04
C ASP A 115 -15.47 9.29 21.81
N ILE A 116 -14.91 10.23 22.56
CA ILE A 116 -13.61 10.08 23.21
C ILE A 116 -13.59 10.81 24.54
N ASP A 117 -12.67 10.42 25.43
CA ASP A 117 -12.34 11.21 26.59
C ASP A 117 -11.76 12.57 26.14
N PHE A 118 -12.12 13.66 26.82
CA PHE A 118 -11.69 14.99 26.45
C PHE A 118 -10.15 15.12 26.43
N GLU A 119 -9.46 14.46 27.38
CA GLU A 119 -8.01 14.47 27.51
C GLU A 119 -7.25 13.97 26.27
N VAL A 120 -7.87 13.08 25.47
CA VAL A 120 -7.24 12.51 24.27
C VAL A 120 -7.65 13.19 22.97
N LEU A 121 -8.33 14.34 23.01
CA LEU A 121 -8.75 15.10 21.83
C LEU A 121 -7.58 15.40 20.88
N HIS A 122 -6.42 15.78 21.42
CA HIS A 122 -5.22 16.06 20.65
C HIS A 122 -4.73 14.89 19.80
N ARG A 123 -4.97 13.63 20.22
CA ARG A 123 -4.61 12.42 19.48
C ARG A 123 -5.57 12.14 18.32
N ASN A 124 -6.78 12.69 18.39
CA ASN A 124 -7.85 12.50 17.41
C ASN A 124 -8.00 13.70 16.44
N TYR A 125 -7.03 14.61 16.38
CA TYR A 125 -7.05 15.80 15.52
C TYR A 125 -7.31 15.48 14.04
N SER A 126 -6.94 14.28 13.58
CA SER A 126 -7.11 13.87 12.20
C SER A 126 -8.58 13.81 11.74
N PHE A 127 -9.51 13.61 12.67
CA PHE A 127 -10.94 13.66 12.39
C PHE A 127 -11.37 15.03 11.84
N PHE A 128 -10.71 16.10 12.26
CA PHE A 128 -11.05 17.49 11.91
C PHE A 128 -10.20 18.10 10.80
N LEU A 129 -9.29 17.35 10.18
CA LEU A 129 -8.45 17.86 9.08
C LEU A 129 -9.23 18.45 7.90
N PRO A 130 -10.45 18.01 7.58
CA PRO A 130 -11.29 18.68 6.60
C PRO A 130 -11.60 20.15 6.89
N LEU A 131 -11.53 20.60 8.14
CA LEU A 131 -11.68 22.01 8.47
C LEU A 131 -10.56 22.88 7.86
N VAL A 132 -9.38 22.32 7.66
CA VAL A 132 -8.22 22.98 7.04
C VAL A 132 -8.01 22.62 5.57
N GLY A 133 -9.02 21.99 4.94
CA GLY A 133 -9.00 21.66 3.50
C GLY A 133 -8.23 20.41 3.14
N LEU A 134 -7.86 19.59 4.11
CA LEU A 134 -7.37 18.24 3.89
C LEU A 134 -8.54 17.26 3.96
N GLU A 135 -9.34 17.24 2.92
CA GLU A 135 -10.42 16.25 2.84
C GLU A 135 -9.82 14.85 2.83
N LYS A 136 -10.39 13.94 3.62
CA LYS A 136 -10.24 12.50 3.36
C LYS A 136 -10.68 12.32 1.92
N ALA A 137 -9.84 11.77 1.05
CA ALA A 137 -10.30 11.35 -0.25
C ALA A 137 -11.48 10.41 0.00
N ILE A 138 -12.67 10.80 -0.39
CA ILE A 138 -13.85 9.93 -0.43
C ILE A 138 -13.63 9.03 -1.64
N LEU A 139 -12.77 8.05 -1.46
CA LEU A 139 -12.86 6.78 -2.15
C LEU A 139 -14.04 6.10 -1.47
N ASN A 140 -15.11 5.81 -2.18
CA ASN A 140 -16.38 5.26 -1.72
C ASN A 140 -16.28 4.71 -0.30
N SER A 141 -16.77 5.46 0.67
CA SER A 141 -16.75 5.06 2.07
C SER A 141 -17.47 3.74 2.19
N GLU A 142 -16.86 2.78 2.88
CA GLU A 142 -17.57 1.61 3.35
C GLU A 142 -18.88 2.09 3.96
N LYS A 143 -19.99 1.48 3.56
CA LYS A 143 -21.30 1.89 4.07
C LYS A 143 -21.26 1.75 5.59
N PRO A 144 -21.87 2.65 6.37
CA PRO A 144 -21.85 2.54 7.85
C PRO A 144 -22.37 1.19 8.37
N ALA A 145 -23.29 0.53 7.64
CA ALA A 145 -23.77 -0.81 7.91
C ALA A 145 -22.64 -1.85 7.89
N ASP A 146 -21.77 -1.76 6.91
CA ASP A 146 -20.65 -2.68 6.71
C ASP A 146 -19.67 -2.67 7.88
N VAL A 147 -19.33 -1.48 8.39
CA VAL A 147 -18.43 -1.31 9.53
C VAL A 147 -19.06 -1.84 10.83
N LYS A 148 -20.36 -1.61 11.05
CA LYS A 148 -21.07 -2.09 12.24
C LYS A 148 -21.15 -3.61 12.28
N ALA A 149 -21.50 -4.24 11.17
CA ALA A 149 -21.57 -5.69 11.05
C ALA A 149 -20.20 -6.33 11.32
N ALA A 150 -19.13 -5.76 10.74
CA ALA A 150 -17.75 -6.21 10.96
C ALA A 150 -17.35 -6.19 12.45
N VAL A 151 -17.63 -5.09 13.13
CA VAL A 151 -17.30 -4.94 14.56
C VAL A 151 -18.07 -5.95 15.42
N LYS A 152 -19.35 -6.21 15.14
CA LYS A 152 -20.17 -7.18 15.90
C LYS A 152 -19.68 -8.61 15.67
N MET A 153 -19.42 -8.98 14.41
CA MET A 153 -18.88 -10.31 14.09
C MET A 153 -17.50 -10.53 14.72
N GLY A 154 -16.64 -9.52 14.71
CA GLY A 154 -15.35 -9.57 15.40
C GLY A 154 -15.50 -9.84 16.91
N LYS A 155 -16.45 -9.17 17.57
CA LYS A 155 -16.74 -9.42 19.00
C LYS A 155 -17.26 -10.84 19.25
N LEU A 156 -18.10 -11.38 18.33
CA LEU A 156 -18.58 -12.76 18.43
C LEU A 156 -17.41 -13.76 18.34
N PHE A 157 -16.52 -13.55 17.38
CA PHE A 157 -15.33 -14.38 17.23
C PHE A 157 -14.42 -14.35 18.45
N ASP A 158 -14.08 -13.15 18.95
CA ASP A 158 -13.23 -13.01 20.14
C ASP A 158 -13.84 -13.74 21.33
N LEU A 159 -15.16 -13.66 21.48
CA LEU A 159 -15.87 -14.35 22.55
C LEU A 159 -15.78 -15.87 22.40
N ILE A 160 -15.96 -16.41 21.20
CA ILE A 160 -15.88 -17.85 20.94
C ILE A 160 -14.47 -18.36 21.26
N ARG A 161 -13.43 -17.65 20.84
CA ARG A 161 -12.02 -18.01 21.14
C ARG A 161 -11.70 -18.02 22.63
N VAL A 162 -12.35 -17.18 23.41
CA VAL A 162 -12.12 -17.14 24.87
C VAL A 162 -12.81 -18.28 25.60
N HIS A 163 -13.95 -18.78 25.08
CA HIS A 163 -14.75 -19.80 25.75
C HIS A 163 -14.47 -21.23 25.27
N ASN A 164 -13.79 -21.39 24.15
CA ASN A 164 -13.49 -22.69 23.57
C ASN A 164 -11.97 -22.87 23.40
N ASP A 165 -11.46 -24.06 23.74
CA ASP A 165 -10.03 -24.43 23.58
C ASP A 165 -9.75 -24.76 22.10
N LEU A 166 -9.56 -23.74 21.28
CA LEU A 166 -9.31 -23.85 19.85
C LEU A 166 -7.80 -23.84 19.56
N ASN A 167 -7.16 -24.98 19.67
CA ASN A 167 -5.69 -25.09 19.62
C ASN A 167 -5.16 -25.87 18.39
N THR A 168 -6.01 -26.61 17.70
CA THR A 168 -5.60 -27.40 16.52
C THR A 168 -6.03 -26.70 15.21
N PRO A 169 -5.39 -27.00 14.08
CA PRO A 169 -5.86 -26.53 12.79
C PRO A 169 -7.29 -26.96 12.47
N GLU A 170 -7.69 -28.15 12.92
CA GLU A 170 -9.03 -28.69 12.74
C GLU A 170 -10.08 -27.88 13.52
N ASP A 171 -9.79 -27.49 14.76
CA ASP A 171 -10.66 -26.64 15.58
C ASP A 171 -10.86 -25.27 14.93
N ILE A 172 -9.79 -24.69 14.37
CA ILE A 172 -9.83 -23.42 13.65
C ILE A 172 -10.66 -23.55 12.38
N HIS A 173 -10.51 -24.64 11.64
CA HIS A 173 -11.33 -24.93 10.47
C HIS A 173 -12.82 -25.02 10.83
N ALA A 174 -13.18 -25.80 11.83
CA ALA A 174 -14.56 -25.92 12.29
C ALA A 174 -15.18 -24.57 12.71
N LEU A 175 -14.42 -23.74 13.44
CA LEU A 175 -14.85 -22.38 13.77
C LEU A 175 -15.09 -21.52 12.52
N ASN A 176 -14.23 -21.63 11.54
CA ASN A 176 -14.32 -20.87 10.30
C ASN A 176 -15.57 -21.27 9.50
N VAL A 177 -15.83 -22.56 9.36
CA VAL A 177 -17.06 -23.10 8.75
C VAL A 177 -18.29 -22.62 9.53
N PHE A 178 -18.25 -22.71 10.85
CA PHE A 178 -19.33 -22.23 11.70
C PHE A 178 -19.67 -20.73 11.47
N LEU A 179 -18.67 -19.88 11.47
CA LEU A 179 -18.86 -18.42 11.23
C LEU A 179 -19.42 -18.14 9.84
N THR A 180 -18.96 -18.88 8.84
CA THR A 180 -19.45 -18.77 7.46
C THR A 180 -20.92 -19.16 7.36
N ARG A 181 -21.34 -20.22 8.08
CA ARG A 181 -22.75 -20.63 8.20
C ARG A 181 -23.61 -19.56 8.89
N LEU A 182 -23.12 -18.96 9.96
CA LEU A 182 -23.82 -17.85 10.62
C LEU A 182 -23.99 -16.65 9.70
N LEU A 183 -22.97 -16.25 8.97
CA LEU A 183 -23.05 -15.17 7.98
C LEU A 183 -24.10 -15.46 6.92
N PHE A 184 -24.08 -16.69 6.39
CA PHE A 184 -25.09 -17.11 5.44
C PHE A 184 -26.50 -16.93 6.03
N CYS A 185 -26.75 -17.41 7.25
CA CYS A 185 -28.06 -17.32 7.90
C CYS A 185 -28.52 -15.87 8.11
N LEU A 186 -27.63 -15.00 8.56
CA LEU A 186 -27.89 -13.58 8.76
C LEU A 186 -28.22 -12.88 7.43
N PHE A 187 -27.48 -13.19 6.38
CA PHE A 187 -27.76 -12.65 5.05
C PHE A 187 -29.06 -13.21 4.48
N ALA A 188 -29.31 -14.50 4.65
CA ALA A 188 -30.46 -15.21 4.09
C ALA A 188 -31.79 -14.70 4.67
N GLU A 189 -31.84 -14.28 5.94
CA GLU A 189 -33.07 -13.76 6.58
C GLU A 189 -33.48 -12.38 6.06
N ASP A 190 -32.54 -11.56 5.56
CA ASP A 190 -32.84 -10.20 5.08
C ASP A 190 -32.96 -10.13 3.54
N THR A 191 -32.48 -11.15 2.83
CA THR A 191 -32.46 -11.13 1.37
C THR A 191 -33.57 -11.94 0.71
N GLY A 192 -34.48 -12.52 1.50
CA GLY A 192 -35.62 -13.30 1.00
C GLY A 192 -35.25 -14.74 0.57
N ILE A 193 -34.05 -15.21 0.96
CA ILE A 193 -33.68 -16.63 0.83
C ILE A 193 -34.48 -17.44 1.85
N PHE A 194 -34.57 -16.95 3.08
CA PHE A 194 -35.54 -17.48 4.05
C PHE A 194 -36.91 -16.87 3.80
N PRO A 195 -38.01 -17.66 3.92
CA PRO A 195 -39.34 -17.22 3.58
C PRO A 195 -39.84 -16.02 4.38
N GLN A 196 -39.33 -15.82 5.59
CA GLN A 196 -39.74 -14.72 6.48
C GLN A 196 -38.52 -13.83 6.80
N GLN A 197 -38.75 -12.53 6.76
CA GLN A 197 -37.72 -11.57 7.14
C GLN A 197 -37.37 -11.71 8.63
N GLY A 198 -36.10 -11.72 8.97
CA GLY A 198 -35.60 -11.91 10.34
C GLY A 198 -35.93 -13.30 10.92
N GLN A 199 -36.14 -14.32 10.07
CA GLN A 199 -36.57 -15.68 10.49
C GLN A 199 -35.54 -16.34 11.41
N PHE A 200 -34.28 -16.25 11.10
CA PHE A 200 -33.18 -16.84 11.87
C PHE A 200 -33.09 -16.19 13.26
N THR A 201 -33.00 -14.88 13.29
CA THR A 201 -32.90 -14.09 14.53
C THR A 201 -34.15 -14.28 15.40
N SER A 202 -35.34 -14.32 14.81
CA SER A 202 -36.57 -14.56 15.53
C SER A 202 -36.67 -15.96 16.12
N ALA A 203 -36.20 -16.97 15.41
CA ALA A 203 -36.10 -18.34 15.90
C ALA A 203 -35.16 -18.45 17.11
N ILE A 204 -33.94 -17.85 17.03
CA ILE A 204 -33.05 -17.81 18.19
C ILE A 204 -33.69 -17.15 19.41
N LYS A 205 -34.37 -16.02 19.22
CA LYS A 205 -35.04 -15.31 20.33
C LYS A 205 -36.14 -16.13 21.00
N SER A 206 -36.99 -16.80 20.21
CA SER A 206 -38.19 -17.46 20.68
C SER A 206 -38.01 -18.90 21.11
N VAL A 207 -36.97 -19.60 20.58
CA VAL A 207 -36.82 -21.04 20.77
C VAL A 207 -35.70 -21.38 21.76
N THR A 208 -34.67 -20.53 21.85
CA THR A 208 -33.51 -20.83 22.71
C THR A 208 -33.65 -20.14 24.09
N SER A 209 -33.05 -20.77 25.10
CA SER A 209 -33.02 -20.29 26.48
C SER A 209 -32.15 -19.00 26.59
N GLU A 210 -32.55 -18.09 27.50
CA GLU A 210 -31.86 -16.80 27.67
C GLU A 210 -30.38 -16.93 28.09
N ASP A 211 -30.05 -18.02 28.77
CA ASP A 211 -28.67 -18.32 29.16
C ASP A 211 -27.82 -18.90 28.02
N GLY A 212 -28.46 -19.27 26.89
CA GLY A 212 -27.79 -19.81 25.70
C GLY A 212 -27.33 -21.24 25.83
N SER A 213 -27.84 -21.99 26.84
CA SER A 213 -27.40 -23.37 27.12
C SER A 213 -27.86 -24.41 26.09
N ASP A 214 -28.83 -24.06 25.25
CA ASP A 214 -29.42 -24.90 24.19
C ASP A 214 -29.21 -24.32 22.78
N LEU A 215 -28.41 -23.26 22.66
CA LEU A 215 -28.20 -22.56 21.39
C LEU A 215 -27.35 -23.41 20.41
N ASP A 216 -26.37 -24.13 20.90
CA ASP A 216 -25.52 -25.04 20.12
C ASP A 216 -26.35 -26.15 19.48
N GLN A 217 -27.24 -26.81 20.26
CA GLN A 217 -28.15 -27.83 19.74
C GLN A 217 -29.13 -27.25 18.71
N PHE A 218 -29.67 -26.06 18.98
CA PHE A 218 -30.56 -25.39 18.02
C PHE A 218 -29.84 -25.09 16.69
N LEU A 219 -28.63 -24.60 16.73
CA LEU A 219 -27.83 -24.32 15.52
C LEU A 219 -27.48 -25.60 14.77
N TYR A 220 -27.12 -26.66 15.48
CA TYR A 220 -26.87 -27.98 14.89
C TYR A 220 -28.07 -28.50 14.13
N ASP A 221 -29.25 -28.49 14.76
CA ASP A 221 -30.51 -28.93 14.16
C ASP A 221 -30.88 -28.06 12.94
N LEU A 222 -30.68 -26.74 13.04
CA LEU A 222 -30.90 -25.81 11.94
C LEU A 222 -29.99 -26.09 10.75
N PHE A 223 -28.70 -26.25 10.98
CA PHE A 223 -27.74 -26.53 9.89
C PHE A 223 -28.03 -27.89 9.23
N SER A 224 -28.46 -28.88 10.02
CA SER A 224 -28.89 -30.17 9.50
C SER A 224 -30.13 -30.03 8.60
N ILE A 225 -31.09 -29.18 8.96
CA ILE A 225 -32.26 -28.88 8.14
C ILE A 225 -31.88 -28.16 6.85
N LEU A 226 -31.00 -27.18 6.93
CA LEU A 226 -30.54 -26.45 5.74
C LEU A 226 -29.82 -27.37 4.75
N ASN A 227 -29.21 -28.46 5.22
CA ASN A 227 -28.59 -29.52 4.40
C ASN A 227 -29.58 -30.61 3.95
N SER A 228 -30.82 -30.60 4.41
CA SER A 228 -31.75 -31.71 4.16
C SER A 228 -32.79 -31.36 3.10
N PRO A 229 -32.98 -32.18 2.03
CA PRO A 229 -34.07 -32.04 1.06
C PRO A 229 -35.43 -31.97 1.72
N LYS A 230 -36.43 -31.37 1.04
CA LYS A 230 -37.77 -31.16 1.60
C LYS A 230 -38.49 -32.42 1.98
N ASP A 231 -38.24 -33.52 1.31
CA ASP A 231 -38.83 -34.83 1.47
C ASP A 231 -38.00 -35.79 2.32
N SER A 232 -37.00 -35.30 3.07
CA SER A 232 -36.19 -36.14 3.92
C SER A 232 -36.88 -36.55 5.22
N ASP A 233 -36.55 -37.78 5.68
CA ASP A 233 -37.05 -38.33 6.94
C ASP A 233 -36.71 -37.44 8.17
N LEU A 234 -35.56 -36.72 8.08
CA LEU A 234 -35.13 -35.82 9.14
C LEU A 234 -36.12 -34.69 9.36
N ARG A 235 -36.61 -34.07 8.27
CA ARG A 235 -37.60 -33.00 8.35
C ARG A 235 -38.92 -33.43 8.97
N SER A 236 -39.31 -34.69 8.78
CA SER A 236 -40.53 -35.23 9.37
C SER A 236 -40.44 -35.43 10.89
N ARG A 237 -39.26 -35.43 11.47
CA ARG A 237 -39.01 -35.66 12.92
C ARG A 237 -38.74 -34.39 13.71
N LEU A 238 -38.41 -33.29 13.08
CA LEU A 238 -38.05 -32.03 13.73
C LEU A 238 -39.27 -31.09 13.84
N PRO A 239 -39.26 -30.17 14.82
CA PRO A 239 -40.31 -29.20 15.01
C PRO A 239 -40.53 -28.29 13.80
N GLN A 240 -41.78 -27.79 13.65
CA GLN A 240 -42.16 -26.95 12.51
C GLN A 240 -41.31 -25.70 12.35
N HIS A 241 -40.91 -25.03 13.43
CA HIS A 241 -40.11 -23.83 13.39
C HIS A 241 -38.71 -24.07 12.76
N LEU A 242 -38.24 -25.30 12.72
CA LEU A 242 -37.01 -25.68 12.01
C LEU A 242 -37.32 -26.08 10.58
N THR A 243 -38.40 -26.84 10.34
CA THR A 243 -38.75 -27.34 9.03
C THR A 243 -39.27 -26.26 8.06
N ASP A 244 -39.62 -25.08 8.59
CA ASP A 244 -39.97 -23.90 7.81
C ASP A 244 -38.75 -23.27 7.10
N PHE A 245 -37.50 -23.61 7.49
CA PHE A 245 -36.30 -23.20 6.77
C PHE A 245 -36.13 -23.99 5.47
N PRO A 246 -35.63 -23.34 4.38
CA PRO A 246 -35.47 -23.98 3.09
C PRO A 246 -34.34 -25.00 3.08
N TYR A 247 -34.31 -25.84 2.05
CA TYR A 247 -33.13 -26.64 1.71
C TYR A 247 -32.16 -25.78 0.91
N VAL A 248 -30.94 -25.64 1.40
CA VAL A 248 -29.95 -24.75 0.80
C VAL A 248 -29.03 -25.49 -0.15
N ASN A 249 -28.59 -26.71 0.15
CA ASN A 249 -27.66 -27.55 -0.62
C ASN A 249 -26.38 -26.80 -1.10
N GLY A 250 -25.32 -27.47 -1.31
CA GLY A 250 -24.13 -26.90 -1.96
C GLY A 250 -22.86 -26.87 -1.13
N GLY A 251 -22.67 -27.83 -0.24
CA GLY A 251 -21.42 -28.02 0.46
C GLY A 251 -21.27 -27.24 1.75
N LEU A 252 -21.83 -26.03 1.87
CA LEU A 252 -21.66 -25.17 3.07
C LEU A 252 -22.16 -25.84 4.36
N PHE A 253 -23.20 -26.65 4.28
CA PHE A 253 -23.80 -27.37 5.43
C PHE A 253 -23.57 -28.88 5.38
N GLU A 254 -22.76 -29.38 4.43
CA GLU A 254 -22.58 -30.83 4.18
C GLU A 254 -21.73 -31.50 5.27
N GLU A 255 -20.69 -30.84 5.71
CA GLU A 255 -19.78 -31.36 6.73
C GLU A 255 -20.38 -31.25 8.13
N ASP A 256 -20.23 -32.32 8.93
CA ASP A 256 -20.73 -32.38 10.31
C ASP A 256 -19.66 -31.78 11.26
N GLU A 257 -19.57 -30.46 11.26
CA GLU A 257 -18.59 -29.75 12.06
C GLU A 257 -19.14 -29.40 13.46
N PRO A 258 -18.32 -29.47 14.52
CA PRO A 258 -18.73 -29.14 15.88
C PRO A 258 -19.13 -27.66 15.99
N ILE A 259 -20.21 -27.43 16.73
CA ILE A 259 -20.70 -26.07 17.03
C ILE A 259 -20.03 -25.60 18.34
N PRO A 260 -19.32 -24.46 18.33
CA PRO A 260 -18.70 -23.94 19.52
C PRO A 260 -19.74 -23.44 20.55
N GLU A 261 -19.38 -23.54 21.83
CA GLU A 261 -20.21 -22.99 22.91
C GLU A 261 -20.24 -21.46 22.84
N LEU A 262 -21.45 -20.89 22.80
CA LEU A 262 -21.66 -19.44 22.70
C LEU A 262 -22.05 -18.81 24.06
N GLY A 263 -22.78 -19.51 24.85
CA GLY A 263 -23.31 -19.06 26.12
C GLY A 263 -24.19 -17.79 26.03
N LYS A 264 -24.53 -17.23 27.17
CA LYS A 264 -25.43 -16.06 27.25
C LYS A 264 -24.94 -14.83 26.47
N LYS A 265 -23.64 -14.53 26.55
CA LYS A 265 -23.07 -13.37 25.84
C LYS A 265 -23.07 -13.57 24.33
N GLY A 266 -22.67 -14.76 23.85
CA GLY A 266 -22.63 -15.09 22.44
C GLY A 266 -24.04 -15.06 21.82
N ARG A 267 -25.04 -15.63 22.50
CA ARG A 267 -26.44 -15.55 22.10
C ARG A 267 -26.90 -14.11 21.92
N ARG A 268 -26.57 -13.23 22.87
CA ARG A 268 -26.93 -11.81 22.77
C ARG A 268 -26.28 -11.12 21.59
N ILE A 269 -24.97 -11.33 21.38
CA ILE A 269 -24.22 -10.74 20.26
C ILE A 269 -24.77 -11.26 18.92
N LEU A 270 -25.09 -12.54 18.81
CA LEU A 270 -25.67 -13.12 17.60
C LEU A 270 -27.04 -12.49 17.28
N ILE A 271 -27.89 -12.27 18.27
CA ILE A 271 -29.16 -11.55 18.11
C ILE A 271 -28.90 -10.09 17.69
N GLU A 272 -27.91 -9.42 18.27
CA GLU A 272 -27.53 -8.06 17.89
C GLU A 272 -26.98 -7.99 16.45
N CYS A 273 -26.30 -9.03 15.96
CA CYS A 273 -25.92 -9.17 14.56
C CYS A 273 -27.14 -9.24 13.63
N GLY A 274 -28.18 -10.01 14.02
CA GLY A 274 -29.40 -10.14 13.22
C GLY A 274 -30.35 -8.93 13.27
N LEU A 275 -30.00 -7.87 14.01
CA LEU A 275 -30.68 -6.59 13.95
C LEU A 275 -30.10 -5.60 12.92
N GLU A 276 -28.96 -5.93 12.32
CA GLU A 276 -28.41 -5.16 11.21
C GLU A 276 -29.08 -5.56 9.89
N ASP A 277 -29.17 -4.65 8.94
CA ASP A 277 -29.70 -4.93 7.60
C ASP A 277 -28.64 -5.56 6.70
N TRP A 278 -28.61 -6.88 6.66
CA TRP A 278 -27.63 -7.64 5.86
C TRP A 278 -27.88 -7.54 4.34
N SER A 279 -29.06 -7.14 3.91
CA SER A 279 -29.36 -6.91 2.49
C SER A 279 -28.58 -5.73 1.92
N ALA A 280 -28.25 -4.76 2.75
CA ALA A 280 -27.49 -3.57 2.39
C ALA A 280 -25.95 -3.78 2.45
N ILE A 281 -25.49 -4.88 3.06
CA ILE A 281 -24.07 -5.19 3.25
C ILE A 281 -23.48 -5.72 1.93
N ASN A 282 -22.31 -5.22 1.58
CA ASN A 282 -21.61 -5.63 0.36
C ASN A 282 -20.80 -6.92 0.60
N PRO A 283 -20.97 -8.00 -0.20
CA PRO A 283 -20.24 -9.26 -0.02
C PRO A 283 -18.71 -9.13 -0.05
N ASP A 284 -18.16 -8.13 -0.74
CA ASP A 284 -16.72 -7.87 -0.78
C ASP A 284 -16.13 -7.47 0.59
N ILE A 285 -16.96 -7.02 1.52
CA ILE A 285 -16.58 -6.67 2.88
C ILE A 285 -16.38 -7.88 3.80
N PHE A 286 -16.98 -9.02 3.50
CA PHE A 286 -16.79 -10.21 4.34
C PHE A 286 -15.31 -10.56 4.50
N GLY A 287 -14.50 -10.38 3.45
CA GLY A 287 -13.06 -10.55 3.56
C GLY A 287 -12.40 -9.59 4.54
N SER A 288 -12.81 -8.32 4.59
CA SER A 288 -12.25 -7.34 5.53
C SER A 288 -12.71 -7.61 6.97
N MET A 289 -13.95 -8.06 7.14
CA MET A 289 -14.50 -8.44 8.44
C MET A 289 -13.69 -9.57 9.08
N PHE A 290 -13.32 -10.57 8.29
CA PHE A 290 -12.53 -11.71 8.76
C PHE A 290 -11.05 -11.40 8.90
N GLN A 291 -10.49 -10.52 8.08
CA GLN A 291 -9.12 -10.04 8.31
C GLN A 291 -8.96 -9.28 9.64
N ALA A 292 -10.02 -8.66 10.15
CA ALA A 292 -10.00 -8.06 11.49
C ALA A 292 -9.88 -9.11 12.60
N VAL A 293 -10.25 -10.34 12.31
CA VAL A 293 -10.32 -11.48 13.21
C VAL A 293 -9.03 -12.31 13.23
N ILE A 294 -8.31 -12.39 12.12
CA ILE A 294 -7.03 -13.12 12.04
C ILE A 294 -5.93 -12.33 12.76
N ASP A 295 -5.05 -13.04 13.49
CA ASP A 295 -3.92 -12.45 14.21
C ASP A 295 -3.06 -11.54 13.32
N VAL A 296 -2.68 -10.37 13.84
CA VAL A 296 -1.88 -9.34 13.13
C VAL A 296 -0.57 -9.91 12.57
N ASP A 297 0.07 -10.82 13.31
CA ASP A 297 1.33 -11.44 12.91
C ASP A 297 1.14 -12.48 11.78
N GLN A 298 0.02 -13.19 11.77
CA GLN A 298 -0.33 -14.13 10.71
C GLN A 298 -0.67 -13.39 9.41
N ARG A 299 -1.42 -12.30 9.47
CA ARG A 299 -1.72 -11.42 8.31
C ARG A 299 -0.47 -10.88 7.64
N ALA A 300 0.49 -10.42 8.44
CA ALA A 300 1.75 -9.89 7.94
C ALA A 300 2.61 -10.96 7.24
N ARG A 301 2.54 -12.21 7.70
CA ARG A 301 3.28 -13.35 7.10
C ARG A 301 2.66 -13.85 5.81
N LEU A 302 1.34 -13.81 5.69
CA LEU A 302 0.60 -14.28 4.51
C LEU A 302 0.44 -13.20 3.44
N GLY A 303 0.73 -11.92 3.77
CA GLY A 303 0.57 -10.80 2.83
C GLY A 303 -0.90 -10.51 2.50
N GLN A 304 -1.84 -10.99 3.33
CA GLN A 304 -3.27 -10.80 3.14
C GLN A 304 -3.65 -9.35 3.45
N HIS A 305 -4.04 -8.60 2.42
CA HIS A 305 -4.48 -7.23 2.52
C HIS A 305 -5.78 -7.05 1.73
N TYR A 306 -6.81 -6.56 2.41
CA TYR A 306 -8.04 -6.15 1.76
C TYR A 306 -7.75 -5.16 0.63
N THR A 307 -8.39 -5.37 -0.52
CA THR A 307 -8.25 -4.49 -1.67
C THR A 307 -9.59 -3.80 -1.95
N SER A 308 -9.61 -2.47 -1.86
CA SER A 308 -10.83 -1.67 -2.05
C SER A 308 -11.35 -1.73 -3.50
N TYR A 309 -12.66 -1.51 -3.67
CA TYR A 309 -13.32 -1.44 -4.98
C TYR A 309 -12.59 -0.52 -5.96
N SER A 310 -12.23 0.69 -5.54
CA SER A 310 -11.55 1.65 -6.41
C SER A 310 -10.18 1.18 -6.90
N ASN A 311 -9.48 0.38 -6.09
CA ASN A 311 -8.19 -0.20 -6.47
C ASN A 311 -8.36 -1.41 -7.39
N ILE A 312 -9.38 -2.24 -7.18
CA ILE A 312 -9.72 -3.34 -8.07
C ILE A 312 -10.11 -2.81 -9.45
N MET A 313 -10.91 -1.74 -9.51
CA MET A 313 -11.29 -1.10 -10.77
C MET A 313 -10.10 -0.61 -11.59
N LYS A 314 -8.99 -0.18 -10.96
CA LYS A 314 -7.75 0.15 -11.69
C LYS A 314 -7.13 -1.05 -12.41
N VAL A 315 -7.43 -2.26 -11.97
CA VAL A 315 -6.98 -3.50 -12.62
C VAL A 315 -7.95 -3.92 -13.71
N ILE A 316 -9.23 -4.11 -13.37
CA ILE A 316 -10.21 -4.73 -14.27
C ILE A 316 -10.73 -3.78 -15.35
N GLN A 317 -10.83 -2.49 -15.05
CA GLN A 317 -11.36 -1.50 -15.99
C GLN A 317 -10.50 -1.40 -17.26
N PRO A 318 -9.18 -1.14 -17.21
CA PRO A 318 -8.36 -1.09 -18.41
C PRO A 318 -8.11 -2.45 -19.05
N LEU A 319 -8.21 -3.54 -18.28
CA LEU A 319 -7.93 -4.89 -18.76
C LEU A 319 -9.04 -5.40 -19.68
N PHE A 320 -10.30 -5.34 -19.25
CA PHE A 320 -11.42 -5.88 -20.03
C PHE A 320 -12.70 -5.02 -20.03
N LEU A 321 -13.02 -4.26 -18.99
CA LEU A 321 -14.30 -3.54 -18.95
C LEU A 321 -14.36 -2.41 -19.98
N ASP A 322 -13.33 -1.58 -20.11
CA ASP A 322 -13.30 -0.51 -21.12
C ASP A 322 -13.42 -1.04 -22.55
N PRO A 323 -12.69 -2.09 -22.96
CA PRO A 323 -12.85 -2.73 -24.26
C PRO A 323 -14.27 -3.28 -24.51
N LEU A 324 -14.87 -3.95 -23.51
CA LEU A 324 -16.21 -4.49 -23.61
C LEU A 324 -17.29 -3.40 -23.69
N ARG A 325 -17.18 -2.34 -22.90
CA ARG A 325 -18.06 -1.17 -22.97
C ARG A 325 -17.94 -0.43 -24.31
N ALA A 326 -16.72 -0.31 -24.83
CA ALA A 326 -16.51 0.26 -26.17
C ALA A 326 -17.15 -0.61 -27.27
N GLU A 327 -17.15 -1.93 -27.13
CA GLU A 327 -17.84 -2.83 -28.03
C GLU A 327 -19.36 -2.70 -27.92
N LEU A 328 -19.93 -2.60 -26.72
CA LEU A 328 -21.34 -2.33 -26.50
C LEU A 328 -21.77 -1.04 -27.21
N GLU A 329 -21.05 0.06 -27.03
CA GLU A 329 -21.38 1.33 -27.70
C GLU A 329 -21.33 1.23 -29.23
N LYS A 330 -20.34 0.53 -29.75
CA LYS A 330 -20.22 0.27 -31.21
C LYS A 330 -21.37 -0.57 -31.74
N GLN A 331 -21.88 -1.51 -30.97
CA GLN A 331 -22.91 -2.47 -31.36
C GLN A 331 -24.33 -2.06 -30.91
N ARG A 332 -24.47 -0.94 -30.18
CA ARG A 332 -25.71 -0.52 -29.49
C ARG A 332 -26.98 -0.60 -30.34
N ASN A 333 -26.87 -0.41 -31.66
CA ASN A 333 -27.99 -0.45 -32.60
C ASN A 333 -28.03 -1.70 -33.49
N SER A 334 -27.27 -2.74 -33.18
CA SER A 334 -27.14 -3.98 -33.95
C SER A 334 -27.55 -5.18 -33.13
N ALA A 335 -28.74 -5.74 -33.35
CA ALA A 335 -29.21 -6.94 -32.62
C ALA A 335 -28.19 -8.09 -32.72
N ASN A 336 -27.66 -8.38 -33.91
CA ASN A 336 -26.68 -9.42 -34.14
C ASN A 336 -25.33 -9.09 -33.46
N GLY A 337 -24.95 -7.82 -33.35
CA GLY A 337 -23.75 -7.39 -32.64
C GLY A 337 -23.90 -7.58 -31.16
N LEU A 338 -25.03 -7.18 -30.56
CA LEU A 338 -25.31 -7.35 -29.13
C LEU A 338 -25.42 -8.83 -28.75
N LYS A 339 -26.08 -9.67 -29.58
CA LYS A 339 -26.12 -11.13 -29.35
C LYS A 339 -24.73 -11.77 -29.35
N ARG A 340 -23.85 -11.37 -30.26
CA ARG A 340 -22.43 -11.84 -30.23
C ARG A 340 -21.69 -11.40 -28.97
N LEU A 341 -21.93 -10.16 -28.51
CA LEU A 341 -21.33 -9.67 -27.28
C LEU A 341 -21.81 -10.48 -26.06
N LEU A 342 -23.11 -10.83 -25.99
CA LEU A 342 -23.65 -11.70 -24.93
C LEU A 342 -22.98 -13.07 -24.92
N VAL A 343 -22.81 -13.71 -26.10
CA VAL A 343 -22.09 -14.99 -26.20
C VAL A 343 -20.65 -14.84 -25.72
N ARG A 344 -19.96 -13.78 -26.16
CA ARG A 344 -18.60 -13.49 -25.71
C ARG A 344 -18.51 -13.32 -24.18
N LEU A 345 -19.44 -12.59 -23.56
CA LEU A 345 -19.47 -12.42 -22.10
C LEU A 345 -19.60 -13.77 -21.36
N GLY A 346 -20.41 -14.69 -21.92
CA GLY A 346 -20.57 -16.06 -21.39
C GLY A 346 -19.34 -16.97 -21.55
N GLU A 347 -18.37 -16.60 -22.40
CA GLU A 347 -17.16 -17.36 -22.63
C GLU A 347 -15.91 -16.83 -21.90
N ILE A 348 -15.99 -15.61 -21.33
CA ILE A 348 -14.89 -14.98 -20.56
C ILE A 348 -14.63 -15.80 -19.29
N LYS A 349 -13.35 -16.06 -19.04
CA LYS A 349 -12.88 -16.66 -17.79
C LYS A 349 -12.07 -15.62 -17.00
N VAL A 350 -12.31 -15.53 -15.70
CA VAL A 350 -11.56 -14.66 -14.80
C VAL A 350 -10.85 -15.51 -13.76
N PHE A 351 -9.55 -15.26 -13.57
CA PHE A 351 -8.72 -16.09 -12.71
C PHE A 351 -7.87 -15.23 -11.78
N ASP A 352 -8.01 -15.45 -10.47
CA ASP A 352 -7.16 -14.84 -9.43
C ASP A 352 -6.32 -15.91 -8.74
N PRO A 353 -5.01 -15.97 -9.01
CA PRO A 353 -4.12 -17.00 -8.44
C PRO A 353 -3.64 -16.70 -7.01
N ALA A 354 -4.20 -15.70 -6.32
CA ALA A 354 -3.99 -15.38 -4.92
C ALA A 354 -5.22 -14.62 -4.40
N CYS A 355 -6.38 -15.27 -4.48
CA CYS A 355 -7.67 -14.57 -4.45
C CYS A 355 -8.09 -14.07 -3.06
N GLY A 356 -7.43 -14.55 -1.98
CA GLY A 356 -7.89 -14.24 -0.63
C GLY A 356 -9.37 -14.58 -0.47
N SER A 357 -10.13 -13.66 0.09
CA SER A 357 -11.58 -13.75 0.23
C SER A 357 -12.37 -13.51 -1.08
N GLY A 358 -11.71 -13.46 -2.23
CA GLY A 358 -12.34 -13.38 -3.53
C GLY A 358 -12.73 -11.98 -4.03
N ASN A 359 -12.27 -10.90 -3.41
CA ASN A 359 -12.70 -9.53 -3.73
C ASN A 359 -12.56 -9.16 -5.21
N PHE A 360 -11.45 -9.52 -5.85
CA PHE A 360 -11.26 -9.29 -7.29
C PHE A 360 -12.28 -10.05 -8.13
N LEU A 361 -12.54 -11.30 -7.78
CA LEU A 361 -13.49 -12.15 -8.50
C LEU A 361 -14.94 -11.65 -8.32
N ILE A 362 -15.31 -11.26 -7.09
CA ILE A 362 -16.63 -10.73 -6.76
C ILE A 362 -16.93 -9.46 -7.57
N ILE A 363 -15.99 -8.51 -7.58
CA ILE A 363 -16.17 -7.25 -8.29
C ILE A 363 -16.16 -7.49 -9.80
N ALA A 364 -15.27 -8.34 -10.31
CA ALA A 364 -15.27 -8.70 -11.72
C ALA A 364 -16.59 -9.35 -12.15
N TYR A 365 -17.13 -10.27 -11.34
CA TYR A 365 -18.44 -10.88 -11.58
C TYR A 365 -19.56 -9.83 -11.62
N LYS A 366 -19.62 -8.95 -10.61
CA LYS A 366 -20.65 -7.92 -10.52
C LYS A 366 -20.60 -6.96 -11.72
N GLU A 367 -19.42 -6.50 -12.10
CA GLU A 367 -19.24 -5.57 -13.24
C GLU A 367 -19.59 -6.24 -14.58
N LEU A 368 -19.21 -7.50 -14.79
CA LEU A 368 -19.58 -8.24 -16.01
C LEU A 368 -21.10 -8.47 -16.08
N ARG A 369 -21.76 -8.83 -14.98
CA ARG A 369 -23.22 -9.01 -14.92
C ARG A 369 -23.97 -7.68 -15.12
N LEU A 370 -23.48 -6.57 -14.56
CA LEU A 370 -24.04 -5.24 -14.82
C LEU A 370 -23.92 -4.86 -16.29
N LEU A 371 -22.76 -5.13 -16.90
CA LEU A 371 -22.58 -4.93 -18.33
C LEU A 371 -23.53 -5.82 -19.16
N GLU A 372 -23.74 -7.07 -18.78
CA GLU A 372 -24.69 -7.97 -19.43
C GLU A 372 -26.12 -7.40 -19.39
N ILE A 373 -26.53 -6.86 -18.24
CA ILE A 373 -27.85 -6.19 -18.10
C ILE A 373 -27.94 -5.00 -19.07
N GLU A 374 -26.88 -4.16 -19.15
CA GLU A 374 -26.85 -3.03 -20.09
C GLU A 374 -26.96 -3.50 -21.55
N VAL A 375 -26.28 -4.59 -21.92
CA VAL A 375 -26.34 -5.17 -23.30
C VAL A 375 -27.74 -5.66 -23.59
N ILE A 376 -28.39 -6.37 -22.65
CA ILE A 376 -29.75 -6.87 -22.83
C ILE A 376 -30.76 -5.74 -22.89
N GLN A 377 -30.66 -4.72 -22.06
CA GLN A 377 -31.52 -3.53 -22.12
C GLN A 377 -31.40 -2.80 -23.49
N ALA A 378 -30.17 -2.76 -24.06
CA ALA A 378 -29.99 -2.25 -25.40
C ALA A 378 -30.65 -3.16 -26.47
N LEU A 379 -30.54 -4.48 -26.28
CA LEU A 379 -31.14 -5.46 -27.19
C LEU A 379 -32.67 -5.46 -27.11
N MET A 380 -33.27 -5.35 -25.93
CA MET A 380 -34.72 -5.29 -25.71
C MET A 380 -35.40 -4.12 -26.44
N LYS A 381 -34.65 -3.06 -26.73
CA LYS A 381 -35.16 -1.93 -27.53
C LYS A 381 -35.30 -2.26 -29.01
N ILE A 382 -34.63 -3.30 -29.49
CA ILE A 382 -34.55 -3.67 -30.93
C ILE A 382 -35.26 -4.99 -31.18
N ASP A 383 -35.17 -5.95 -30.24
CA ASP A 383 -35.64 -7.30 -30.39
C ASP A 383 -36.38 -7.73 -29.10
N GLN A 384 -37.61 -8.16 -29.21
CA GLN A 384 -38.40 -8.65 -28.12
C GLN A 384 -38.14 -10.14 -27.91
N GLY A 385 -37.65 -10.50 -26.73
CA GLY A 385 -37.31 -11.89 -26.37
C GLY A 385 -37.28 -12.12 -24.87
N PHE A 386 -37.24 -13.40 -24.52
CA PHE A 386 -36.92 -13.84 -23.16
C PHE A 386 -35.39 -14.00 -23.07
N PHE A 387 -34.79 -13.41 -22.06
CA PHE A 387 -33.35 -13.44 -21.87
C PHE A 387 -33.01 -14.16 -20.58
N ILE A 388 -31.97 -14.97 -20.63
CA ILE A 388 -31.32 -15.61 -19.48
C ILE A 388 -29.89 -15.10 -19.41
N SER A 389 -29.29 -15.11 -18.22
CA SER A 389 -27.88 -14.75 -18.07
C SER A 389 -26.98 -15.80 -18.72
N ASN A 390 -25.96 -15.32 -19.43
CA ASN A 390 -24.89 -16.16 -19.97
C ASN A 390 -23.65 -16.22 -19.05
N ILE A 391 -23.61 -15.38 -18.00
CA ILE A 391 -22.50 -15.29 -17.07
C ILE A 391 -22.82 -16.11 -15.82
N HIS A 392 -21.99 -17.10 -15.56
CA HIS A 392 -22.13 -18.03 -14.43
C HIS A 392 -20.89 -18.02 -13.55
N LEU A 393 -21.03 -18.41 -12.28
CA LEU A 393 -19.93 -18.42 -11.32
C LEU A 393 -18.80 -19.39 -11.68
N ASP A 394 -19.07 -20.42 -12.50
CA ASP A 394 -18.07 -21.39 -12.94
C ASP A 394 -17.04 -20.84 -13.95
N GLN A 395 -17.21 -19.58 -14.39
CA GLN A 395 -16.24 -18.83 -15.19
C GLN A 395 -15.17 -18.15 -14.30
N PHE A 396 -15.36 -18.16 -12.96
CA PHE A 396 -14.50 -17.48 -12.00
C PHE A 396 -13.66 -18.49 -11.23
N TYR A 397 -12.34 -18.37 -11.39
CA TYR A 397 -11.35 -19.30 -10.87
C TYR A 397 -10.48 -18.60 -9.83
N GLY A 398 -10.12 -19.30 -8.76
CA GLY A 398 -9.23 -18.77 -7.74
C GLY A 398 -8.31 -19.83 -7.15
N ILE A 399 -7.16 -19.39 -6.68
CA ILE A 399 -6.29 -20.18 -5.80
C ILE A 399 -6.03 -19.36 -4.55
N GLU A 400 -6.19 -19.98 -3.38
CA GLU A 400 -5.84 -19.39 -2.12
C GLU A 400 -5.21 -20.43 -1.21
N ILE A 401 -4.19 -20.03 -0.45
CA ILE A 401 -3.48 -20.92 0.47
C ILE A 401 -4.23 -21.13 1.77
N ASP A 402 -5.03 -20.13 2.15
CA ASP A 402 -5.86 -20.15 3.34
C ASP A 402 -7.21 -20.79 3.00
N ASP A 403 -7.50 -21.93 3.60
CA ASP A 403 -8.71 -22.67 3.36
C ASP A 403 -9.98 -21.90 3.73
N PHE A 404 -9.92 -21.17 4.85
CA PHE A 404 -11.03 -20.33 5.28
C PHE A 404 -11.32 -19.18 4.29
N ALA A 405 -10.28 -18.54 3.78
CA ALA A 405 -10.46 -17.50 2.76
C ALA A 405 -11.09 -18.09 1.48
N CYS A 406 -10.81 -19.36 1.16
CA CYS A 406 -11.49 -20.06 0.07
C CYS A 406 -13.00 -20.17 0.30
N GLU A 407 -13.42 -20.59 1.51
CA GLU A 407 -14.85 -20.73 1.84
C GLU A 407 -15.57 -19.37 1.81
N ILE A 408 -14.93 -18.33 2.35
CA ILE A 408 -15.45 -16.95 2.26
C ILE A 408 -15.58 -16.50 0.81
N ALA A 409 -14.59 -16.79 -0.03
CA ALA A 409 -14.63 -16.41 -1.45
C ALA A 409 -15.79 -17.08 -2.18
N ARG A 410 -16.04 -18.37 -1.92
CA ARG A 410 -17.18 -19.13 -2.49
C ARG A 410 -18.51 -18.55 -2.04
N LEU A 411 -18.69 -18.34 -0.72
CA LEU A 411 -19.88 -17.74 -0.18
C LEU A 411 -20.14 -16.34 -0.75
N SER A 412 -19.12 -15.50 -0.75
CA SER A 412 -19.24 -14.11 -1.21
C SER A 412 -19.57 -14.00 -2.70
N LEU A 413 -19.03 -14.90 -3.54
CA LEU A 413 -19.41 -14.98 -4.96
C LEU A 413 -20.90 -15.35 -5.12
N TRP A 414 -21.37 -16.33 -4.36
CA TRP A 414 -22.78 -16.71 -4.40
C TRP A 414 -23.70 -15.57 -3.89
N LEU A 415 -23.32 -14.88 -2.83
CA LEU A 415 -24.07 -13.72 -2.33
C LEU A 415 -24.11 -12.60 -3.37
N ALA A 416 -23.01 -12.37 -4.09
CA ALA A 416 -22.97 -11.41 -5.18
C ALA A 416 -23.89 -11.81 -6.34
N GLU A 417 -23.95 -13.09 -6.69
CA GLU A 417 -24.92 -13.61 -7.68
C GLU A 417 -26.35 -13.34 -7.26
N HIS A 418 -26.69 -13.65 -6.01
CA HIS A 418 -28.04 -13.39 -5.47
C HIS A 418 -28.41 -11.90 -5.52
N GLN A 419 -27.48 -11.00 -5.15
CA GLN A 419 -27.70 -9.55 -5.24
C GLN A 419 -27.90 -9.07 -6.67
N ILE A 420 -27.11 -9.54 -7.61
CA ILE A 420 -27.24 -9.16 -9.03
C ILE A 420 -28.50 -9.78 -9.66
N ASN A 421 -28.92 -10.98 -9.24
CA ASN A 421 -30.16 -11.56 -9.72
C ASN A 421 -31.39 -10.71 -9.34
N LYS A 422 -31.39 -10.05 -8.17
CA LYS A 422 -32.43 -9.07 -7.85
C LYS A 422 -32.44 -7.86 -8.81
N GLN A 423 -31.25 -7.33 -9.14
CA GLN A 423 -31.16 -6.24 -10.12
C GLN A 423 -31.58 -6.72 -11.52
N TRP A 424 -31.27 -7.97 -11.86
CA TRP A 424 -31.74 -8.58 -13.10
C TRP A 424 -33.27 -8.64 -13.14
N GLU A 425 -33.94 -9.07 -12.06
CA GLU A 425 -35.41 -9.13 -11.96
C GLU A 425 -36.06 -7.75 -12.15
N GLU A 426 -35.43 -6.71 -11.62
CA GLU A 426 -35.91 -5.33 -11.76
C GLU A 426 -35.79 -4.80 -13.20
N HIS A 427 -34.79 -5.24 -13.97
CA HIS A 427 -34.43 -4.61 -15.24
C HIS A 427 -34.69 -5.47 -16.47
N VAL A 428 -34.68 -6.80 -16.33
CA VAL A 428 -34.76 -7.76 -17.45
C VAL A 428 -35.97 -8.66 -17.34
N GLY A 429 -36.20 -9.28 -16.18
CA GLY A 429 -37.27 -10.22 -15.94
C GLY A 429 -36.87 -11.34 -14.97
N PRO A 430 -37.61 -12.44 -14.87
CA PRO A 430 -37.36 -13.50 -13.91
C PRO A 430 -35.91 -14.00 -13.99
N ALA A 431 -35.24 -14.07 -12.82
CA ALA A 431 -33.88 -14.63 -12.70
C ALA A 431 -33.94 -16.15 -12.45
N GLU A 432 -32.83 -16.81 -12.69
CA GLU A 432 -32.67 -18.21 -12.24
C GLU A 432 -32.70 -18.26 -10.70
N PRO A 433 -33.37 -19.26 -10.10
CA PRO A 433 -33.38 -19.42 -8.65
C PRO A 433 -31.95 -19.57 -8.09
N ALA A 434 -31.63 -18.80 -7.07
CA ALA A 434 -30.33 -18.87 -6.40
C ALA A 434 -30.13 -20.16 -5.59
N LEU A 435 -31.19 -20.88 -5.29
CA LEU A 435 -31.16 -22.16 -4.57
C LEU A 435 -31.52 -23.34 -5.48
N PRO A 436 -30.93 -24.49 -5.29
CA PRO A 436 -29.88 -24.84 -4.31
C PRO A 436 -28.54 -24.19 -4.67
N LEU A 437 -27.66 -24.02 -3.65
CA LEU A 437 -26.30 -23.56 -3.84
C LEU A 437 -25.55 -24.53 -4.79
N LYS A 438 -25.62 -24.26 -6.08
CA LYS A 438 -24.83 -24.99 -7.07
C LYS A 438 -23.35 -24.71 -6.83
N ALA A 439 -22.47 -25.56 -7.33
CA ALA A 439 -21.03 -25.41 -7.20
C ALA A 439 -20.58 -23.96 -7.53
N THR A 440 -20.28 -23.23 -6.50
CA THR A 440 -19.94 -21.81 -6.55
C THR A 440 -18.48 -21.66 -6.89
N GLY A 441 -18.14 -20.97 -7.95
CA GLY A 441 -16.77 -20.61 -8.34
C GLY A 441 -15.73 -21.73 -8.22
N LYS A 442 -14.80 -21.80 -9.12
CA LYS A 442 -13.74 -22.82 -9.07
C LYS A 442 -12.58 -22.34 -8.20
N ILE A 443 -12.83 -22.20 -6.90
CA ILE A 443 -11.82 -21.79 -5.91
C ILE A 443 -11.14 -23.05 -5.35
N VAL A 444 -9.80 -23.08 -5.46
CA VAL A 444 -8.97 -24.21 -5.02
C VAL A 444 -8.09 -23.78 -3.87
N SER A 445 -8.15 -24.52 -2.75
CA SER A 445 -7.22 -24.35 -1.64
C SER A 445 -5.86 -24.92 -1.98
N GLY A 446 -4.79 -24.14 -1.76
CA GLY A 446 -3.42 -24.59 -1.95
C GLY A 446 -2.43 -23.52 -2.34
N ASN A 447 -1.15 -23.88 -2.33
CA ASN A 447 -0.08 -22.97 -2.72
C ASN A 447 -0.07 -22.75 -4.23
N SER A 448 -0.38 -21.54 -4.66
CA SER A 448 -0.42 -21.13 -6.06
C SER A 448 0.89 -21.37 -6.82
N LEU A 449 2.03 -21.36 -6.11
CA LEU A 449 3.33 -21.60 -6.72
C LEU A 449 3.56 -23.09 -7.03
N HIS A 450 2.91 -23.98 -6.29
CA HIS A 450 3.01 -25.44 -6.49
C HIS A 450 1.96 -25.97 -7.48
N LEU A 451 0.77 -25.39 -7.49
CA LEU A 451 -0.33 -25.83 -8.34
C LEU A 451 -0.10 -25.47 -9.81
N SER A 452 -0.55 -26.34 -10.71
CA SER A 452 -0.63 -26.01 -12.15
C SER A 452 -1.82 -25.10 -12.40
N TRP A 453 -1.56 -23.88 -12.85
CA TRP A 453 -2.61 -22.92 -13.19
C TRP A 453 -3.50 -23.40 -14.33
N GLU A 454 -2.95 -24.18 -15.27
CA GLU A 454 -3.73 -24.76 -16.37
C GLU A 454 -4.70 -25.85 -15.92
N ASN A 455 -4.38 -26.55 -14.82
CA ASN A 455 -5.31 -27.52 -14.23
C ASN A 455 -6.45 -26.84 -13.48
N VAL A 456 -6.16 -25.69 -12.83
CA VAL A 456 -7.17 -24.92 -12.08
C VAL A 456 -8.07 -24.14 -13.04
N CYS A 457 -7.50 -23.38 -13.95
CA CYS A 457 -8.21 -22.63 -14.99
C CYS A 457 -7.77 -23.13 -16.38
N PRO A 458 -8.42 -24.16 -16.93
CA PRO A 458 -8.08 -24.69 -18.25
C PRO A 458 -8.37 -23.67 -19.34
N LYS A 459 -7.47 -23.56 -20.31
CA LYS A 459 -7.65 -22.68 -21.46
C LYS A 459 -7.23 -23.31 -22.77
N GLY A 460 -7.95 -23.01 -23.82
CA GLY A 460 -7.51 -23.17 -25.21
C GLY A 460 -6.73 -21.95 -25.69
N THR A 461 -6.15 -22.02 -26.88
CA THR A 461 -5.39 -20.92 -27.48
C THR A 461 -6.26 -19.70 -27.82
N SER A 462 -7.55 -19.90 -28.05
CA SER A 462 -8.55 -18.89 -28.41
C SER A 462 -9.34 -18.36 -27.22
N ASP A 463 -9.30 -19.03 -26.08
CA ASP A 463 -10.07 -18.65 -24.90
C ASP A 463 -9.67 -17.26 -24.38
N GLU A 464 -10.66 -16.49 -23.98
CA GLU A 464 -10.49 -15.18 -23.38
C GLU A 464 -10.40 -15.34 -21.86
N VAL A 465 -9.19 -15.32 -21.33
CA VAL A 465 -8.91 -15.49 -19.91
C VAL A 465 -8.23 -14.25 -19.36
N TYR A 466 -8.77 -13.68 -18.30
CA TYR A 466 -8.19 -12.54 -17.59
C TYR A 466 -7.66 -12.96 -16.25
N ILE A 467 -6.33 -12.89 -16.07
CA ILE A 467 -5.70 -13.10 -14.78
C ILE A 467 -5.62 -11.76 -14.05
N ILE A 468 -6.18 -11.71 -12.88
CA ILE A 468 -6.22 -10.51 -12.03
C ILE A 468 -5.76 -10.86 -10.62
N GLY A 469 -5.37 -9.87 -9.81
CA GLY A 469 -5.10 -10.13 -8.40
C GLY A 469 -4.09 -9.18 -7.78
N ASN A 470 -3.96 -9.34 -6.46
CA ASN A 470 -2.99 -8.66 -5.63
C ASN A 470 -2.16 -9.70 -4.86
N PRO A 471 -1.22 -10.40 -5.53
CA PRO A 471 -0.41 -11.44 -4.91
C PRO A 471 0.44 -10.91 -3.76
N PRO A 472 0.90 -11.76 -2.83
CA PRO A 472 1.72 -11.35 -1.70
C PRO A 472 3.08 -10.80 -2.16
N PHE A 473 3.46 -9.64 -1.64
CA PHE A 473 4.78 -9.05 -1.83
C PHE A 473 5.57 -9.07 -0.53
N LEU A 474 6.74 -9.70 -0.60
CA LEU A 474 7.63 -9.86 0.54
C LEU A 474 9.08 -9.62 0.10
N GLY A 475 9.71 -8.63 0.72
CA GLY A 475 11.13 -8.39 0.55
C GLY A 475 11.99 -9.49 1.18
N HIS A 476 13.27 -9.57 0.82
CA HIS A 476 14.21 -10.62 1.25
C HIS A 476 14.20 -10.92 2.76
N ALA A 477 14.14 -9.89 3.62
CA ALA A 477 14.23 -10.06 5.07
C ALA A 477 12.95 -10.61 5.72
N ALA A 478 11.80 -10.47 5.06
CA ALA A 478 10.49 -10.83 5.63
C ALA A 478 10.04 -12.24 5.27
N ARG A 479 10.75 -12.93 4.35
CA ARG A 479 10.37 -14.27 3.85
C ARG A 479 10.72 -15.36 4.85
N SER A 480 9.79 -16.31 5.02
CA SER A 480 10.05 -17.58 5.70
C SER A 480 10.99 -18.47 4.88
N GLU A 481 11.49 -19.55 5.47
CA GLU A 481 12.32 -20.52 4.76
C GLU A 481 11.54 -21.22 3.65
N GLN A 482 10.27 -21.60 3.90
CA GLN A 482 9.39 -22.19 2.89
C GLN A 482 9.18 -21.25 1.71
N GLN A 483 8.89 -19.97 1.95
CA GLN A 483 8.72 -18.97 0.88
C GLN A 483 10.01 -18.75 0.07
N ARG A 484 11.19 -18.88 0.69
CA ARG A 484 12.46 -18.85 -0.04
C ARG A 484 12.63 -20.06 -0.94
N GLN A 485 12.24 -21.26 -0.46
CA GLN A 485 12.28 -22.49 -1.25
C GLN A 485 11.29 -22.42 -2.41
N ASP A 486 10.04 -22.05 -2.16
CA ASP A 486 9.00 -21.87 -3.19
C ASP A 486 9.47 -20.95 -4.31
N MET A 487 10.15 -19.85 -3.91
CA MET A 487 10.70 -18.89 -4.86
C MET A 487 11.87 -19.46 -5.67
N GLN A 488 12.75 -20.24 -5.05
CA GLN A 488 13.85 -20.92 -5.75
C GLN A 488 13.34 -21.94 -6.77
N ASP A 489 12.31 -22.70 -6.40
CA ASP A 489 11.71 -23.70 -7.26
C ASP A 489 10.98 -23.05 -8.44
N THR A 490 10.19 -22.00 -8.18
CA THR A 490 9.44 -21.29 -9.23
C THR A 490 10.36 -20.55 -10.19
N LEU A 491 11.46 -19.97 -9.67
CA LEU A 491 12.43 -19.15 -10.42
C LEU A 491 13.78 -19.85 -10.63
N ALA A 492 13.79 -21.19 -10.74
CA ALA A 492 15.00 -22.01 -10.81
C ALA A 492 16.04 -21.53 -11.86
N ASN A 493 15.54 -20.96 -12.97
CA ASN A 493 16.40 -20.47 -14.06
C ASN A 493 16.81 -18.99 -13.92
N PHE A 494 16.45 -18.32 -12.81
CA PHE A 494 16.81 -16.93 -12.57
C PHE A 494 18.13 -16.81 -11.82
N LYS A 495 18.92 -15.80 -12.16
CA LYS A 495 20.08 -15.42 -11.37
C LYS A 495 19.62 -14.60 -10.15
N SER A 496 20.37 -14.66 -9.06
CA SER A 496 20.16 -13.79 -7.87
C SER A 496 18.70 -13.75 -7.37
N VAL A 497 18.02 -14.89 -7.32
CA VAL A 497 16.61 -15.02 -6.90
C VAL A 497 16.36 -14.31 -5.56
N GLY A 498 17.32 -14.34 -4.64
CA GLY A 498 17.20 -13.64 -3.35
C GLY A 498 16.97 -12.12 -3.44
N SER A 499 17.38 -11.47 -4.54
CA SER A 499 17.19 -10.03 -4.75
C SER A 499 15.80 -9.65 -5.28
N LEU A 500 15.02 -10.63 -5.74
CA LEU A 500 13.68 -10.41 -6.27
C LEU A 500 12.64 -10.32 -5.16
N ASP A 501 11.56 -9.58 -5.37
CA ASP A 501 10.38 -9.62 -4.51
C ASP A 501 9.59 -10.92 -4.73
N PHE A 502 8.87 -11.39 -3.73
CA PHE A 502 8.11 -12.64 -3.79
C PHE A 502 7.02 -12.63 -4.88
N VAL A 503 6.41 -11.47 -5.11
CA VAL A 503 5.40 -11.26 -6.17
C VAL A 503 5.92 -11.58 -7.58
N THR A 504 7.24 -11.56 -7.79
CA THR A 504 7.88 -11.94 -9.06
C THR A 504 7.49 -13.33 -9.52
N CYS A 505 7.23 -14.24 -8.58
CA CYS A 505 6.80 -15.61 -8.89
C CYS A 505 5.46 -15.64 -9.64
N TRP A 506 4.50 -14.78 -9.25
CA TRP A 506 3.19 -14.67 -9.92
C TRP A 506 3.31 -14.03 -11.30
N PHE A 507 4.15 -13.00 -11.45
CA PHE A 507 4.43 -12.43 -12.76
C PHE A 507 5.04 -13.45 -13.72
N TRP A 508 5.99 -14.26 -13.23
CA TRP A 508 6.62 -15.29 -14.05
C TRP A 508 5.67 -16.43 -14.41
N LYS A 509 4.95 -16.99 -13.44
CA LYS A 509 3.94 -18.04 -13.71
C LYS A 509 2.84 -17.51 -14.62
N GLY A 510 2.38 -16.29 -14.39
CA GLY A 510 1.39 -15.65 -15.23
C GLY A 510 1.88 -15.43 -16.66
N ALA A 511 3.12 -14.98 -16.83
CA ALA A 511 3.73 -14.84 -18.15
C ALA A 511 3.82 -16.18 -18.91
N GLN A 512 4.17 -17.26 -18.20
CA GLN A 512 4.16 -18.60 -18.78
C GLN A 512 2.75 -19.07 -19.15
N TYR A 513 1.77 -18.77 -18.30
CA TYR A 513 0.39 -19.16 -18.55
C TYR A 513 -0.21 -18.42 -19.75
N ILE A 514 -0.02 -17.08 -19.88
CA ILE A 514 -0.63 -16.30 -20.97
C ILE A 514 0.13 -16.40 -22.30
N LYS A 515 1.33 -16.98 -22.28
CA LYS A 515 2.14 -17.18 -23.48
C LYS A 515 1.34 -17.91 -24.57
N ASP A 516 1.52 -17.48 -25.81
CA ASP A 516 0.93 -18.09 -27.01
C ASP A 516 -0.60 -18.30 -26.96
N SER A 517 -1.31 -17.44 -26.19
CA SER A 517 -2.76 -17.51 -26.04
C SER A 517 -3.42 -16.13 -26.09
N ASN A 518 -4.75 -16.14 -26.04
CA ASN A 518 -5.56 -14.92 -25.93
C ASN A 518 -5.71 -14.40 -24.49
N ALA A 519 -5.14 -15.11 -23.54
CA ALA A 519 -5.19 -14.71 -22.15
C ALA A 519 -4.36 -13.42 -21.90
N GLU A 520 -4.82 -12.61 -20.98
CA GLU A 520 -4.16 -11.39 -20.52
C GLU A 520 -4.03 -11.41 -19.00
N LEU A 521 -3.06 -10.67 -18.46
CA LEU A 521 -2.77 -10.63 -17.04
C LEU A 521 -2.67 -9.18 -16.57
N ALA A 522 -3.22 -8.88 -15.39
CA ALA A 522 -2.94 -7.63 -14.69
C ALA A 522 -2.83 -7.86 -13.18
N LEU A 523 -1.66 -7.59 -12.63
CA LEU A 523 -1.37 -7.81 -11.21
C LEU A 523 -0.90 -6.52 -10.54
N VAL A 524 -1.25 -6.42 -9.26
CA VAL A 524 -0.66 -5.43 -8.35
C VAL A 524 0.69 -5.94 -7.86
N ALA A 525 1.66 -5.07 -7.75
CA ALA A 525 2.98 -5.40 -7.21
C ALA A 525 3.60 -4.22 -6.48
N THR A 526 4.62 -4.47 -5.66
CA THR A 526 5.47 -3.38 -5.20
C THR A 526 6.18 -2.73 -6.39
N ASN A 527 6.45 -1.43 -6.30
CA ASN A 527 7.17 -0.70 -7.33
C ASN A 527 8.60 -1.24 -7.59
N SER A 528 9.11 -2.09 -6.70
CA SER A 528 10.45 -2.71 -6.81
C SER A 528 10.63 -3.56 -8.07
N ILE A 529 9.56 -4.19 -8.60
CA ILE A 529 9.67 -4.95 -9.87
C ILE A 529 9.99 -4.07 -11.08
N CYS A 530 9.72 -2.77 -10.98
CA CYS A 530 10.01 -1.78 -12.02
C CYS A 530 11.20 -0.87 -11.68
N GLN A 531 12.03 -1.26 -10.71
CA GLN A 531 13.17 -0.48 -10.21
C GLN A 531 14.36 -1.36 -9.84
N GLY A 532 15.53 -0.77 -9.85
CA GLY A 532 16.72 -1.43 -9.36
C GLY A 532 17.11 -2.69 -10.14
N GLU A 533 17.77 -3.61 -9.45
CA GLU A 533 18.27 -4.86 -10.04
C GLU A 533 17.14 -5.81 -10.48
N GLN A 534 15.95 -5.67 -9.92
CA GLN A 534 14.82 -6.56 -10.23
C GLN A 534 14.35 -6.42 -11.68
N VAL A 535 14.51 -5.24 -12.27
CA VAL A 535 14.13 -5.00 -13.66
C VAL A 535 14.89 -5.92 -14.62
N ASP A 536 16.20 -5.99 -14.50
CA ASP A 536 17.03 -6.81 -15.38
C ASP A 536 16.89 -8.33 -15.11
N LEU A 537 16.51 -8.67 -13.90
CA LEU A 537 16.29 -10.07 -13.53
C LEU A 537 14.96 -10.63 -14.06
N LEU A 538 13.88 -9.84 -14.04
CA LEU A 538 12.52 -10.28 -14.39
C LEU A 538 12.17 -10.02 -15.86
N TRP A 539 12.22 -8.73 -16.26
CA TRP A 539 11.53 -8.28 -17.47
C TRP A 539 12.06 -8.83 -18.78
N PRO A 540 13.38 -9.02 -19.00
CA PRO A 540 13.85 -9.65 -20.24
C PRO A 540 13.26 -11.05 -20.45
N ARG A 541 13.04 -11.79 -19.36
CA ARG A 541 12.44 -13.14 -19.42
C ARG A 541 10.96 -13.10 -19.77
N VAL A 542 10.25 -12.12 -19.21
CA VAL A 542 8.83 -11.90 -19.52
C VAL A 542 8.67 -11.49 -20.97
N PHE A 543 9.45 -10.55 -21.46
CA PHE A 543 9.38 -10.06 -22.85
C PHE A 543 9.81 -11.14 -23.87
N ASN A 544 10.76 -12.02 -23.50
CA ASN A 544 11.14 -13.15 -24.33
C ASN A 544 10.02 -14.19 -24.51
N GLN A 545 8.93 -14.11 -23.74
CA GLN A 545 7.71 -14.88 -24.01
C GLN A 545 6.81 -14.24 -25.08
N GLY A 546 7.25 -13.16 -25.74
CA GLY A 546 6.44 -12.42 -26.72
C GLY A 546 5.42 -11.48 -26.10
N LEU A 547 5.54 -11.19 -24.82
CA LEU A 547 4.61 -10.33 -24.09
C LEU A 547 5.05 -8.85 -24.09
N LYS A 548 4.07 -7.96 -23.92
CA LYS A 548 4.27 -6.50 -23.77
C LYS A 548 3.49 -5.99 -22.56
N ILE A 549 3.94 -4.90 -21.98
CA ILE A 549 3.15 -4.15 -21.01
C ILE A 549 2.02 -3.45 -21.76
N HIS A 550 0.81 -3.98 -21.60
CA HIS A 550 -0.40 -3.49 -22.25
C HIS A 550 -0.90 -2.19 -21.60
N PHE A 551 -0.91 -2.16 -20.27
CA PHE A 551 -1.11 -0.94 -19.50
C PHE A 551 -0.32 -1.00 -18.20
N ALA A 552 -0.09 0.16 -17.62
CA ALA A 552 0.49 0.23 -16.29
C ALA A 552 0.03 1.49 -15.54
N TYR A 553 -0.04 1.40 -14.22
CA TYR A 553 -0.13 2.53 -13.32
C TYR A 553 1.24 2.82 -12.73
N LYS A 554 1.72 4.08 -12.87
CA LYS A 554 2.95 4.54 -12.21
C LYS A 554 2.85 4.39 -10.70
N PRO A 555 3.97 4.34 -9.96
CA PRO A 555 3.96 4.13 -8.53
C PRO A 555 3.00 5.07 -7.79
N PHE A 556 2.16 4.50 -6.94
CA PHE A 556 1.23 5.24 -6.08
C PHE A 556 1.10 4.56 -4.72
N THR A 557 0.61 5.31 -3.76
CA THR A 557 0.40 4.80 -2.41
C THR A 557 -0.83 3.89 -2.37
N TRP A 558 -0.62 2.63 -1.93
CA TRP A 558 -1.72 1.71 -1.68
C TRP A 558 -2.33 2.01 -0.33
N ALA A 559 -3.45 2.74 -0.34
CA ALA A 559 -4.18 3.06 0.88
C ALA A 559 -5.00 1.83 1.30
N ASN A 560 -4.67 1.26 2.45
CA ASN A 560 -5.54 0.36 3.19
C ASN A 560 -6.15 1.17 4.34
N ASN A 561 -7.45 1.01 4.58
CA ASN A 561 -8.20 1.69 5.64
C ASN A 561 -7.76 1.35 7.08
N ALA A 562 -6.69 0.62 7.28
CA ALA A 562 -6.13 0.26 8.58
C ALA A 562 -5.22 1.38 9.14
N LYS A 563 -5.57 1.88 10.31
CA LYS A 563 -5.06 3.10 10.98
C LYS A 563 -3.55 3.19 11.25
N ASP A 564 -2.72 2.15 11.07
CA ASP A 564 -1.33 2.15 11.59
C ASP A 564 -0.28 1.42 10.73
N LYS A 565 -0.37 1.39 9.40
CA LYS A 565 0.67 0.75 8.58
C LYS A 565 1.35 1.72 7.62
N ALA A 566 2.68 1.61 7.55
CA ALA A 566 3.49 2.30 6.55
C ALA A 566 2.91 2.09 5.15
N ALA A 567 2.55 3.18 4.49
CA ALA A 567 2.02 3.17 3.14
C ALA A 567 2.98 2.45 2.19
N VAL A 568 2.49 1.42 1.49
CA VAL A 568 3.28 0.68 0.50
C VAL A 568 3.08 1.32 -0.86
N HIS A 569 4.18 1.60 -1.56
CA HIS A 569 4.12 2.08 -2.94
C HIS A 569 3.99 0.88 -3.88
N VAL A 570 2.91 0.86 -4.65
CA VAL A 570 2.60 -0.19 -5.60
C VAL A 570 2.57 0.32 -7.04
N VAL A 571 2.65 -0.61 -7.95
CA VAL A 571 2.38 -0.46 -9.38
C VAL A 571 1.32 -1.47 -9.78
N ILE A 572 0.57 -1.19 -10.83
CA ILE A 572 -0.28 -2.16 -11.50
C ILE A 572 0.31 -2.35 -12.90
N VAL A 573 0.53 -3.59 -13.29
CA VAL A 573 1.09 -3.90 -14.61
C VAL A 573 0.25 -4.96 -15.30
N GLY A 574 -0.29 -4.59 -16.45
CA GLY A 574 -1.01 -5.46 -17.35
C GLY A 574 -0.13 -5.98 -18.49
N LEU A 575 -0.15 -7.28 -18.74
CA LEU A 575 0.61 -7.98 -19.78
C LEU A 575 -0.31 -8.61 -20.83
N SER A 576 0.05 -8.47 -22.09
CA SER A 576 -0.66 -9.06 -23.23
C SER A 576 0.33 -9.40 -24.35
N SER A 577 0.05 -10.46 -25.11
CA SER A 577 0.75 -10.79 -26.36
C SER A 577 0.21 -10.00 -27.57
N LYS A 578 -0.98 -9.37 -27.45
CA LYS A 578 -1.74 -8.78 -28.56
C LYS A 578 -1.73 -7.26 -28.58
N ALA A 579 -1.20 -6.61 -27.55
CA ALA A 579 -1.27 -5.16 -27.41
C ALA A 579 -0.63 -4.43 -28.59
N LYS A 580 -1.42 -3.69 -29.36
CA LYS A 580 -0.93 -2.80 -30.42
C LYS A 580 -0.43 -1.46 -29.86
N HIS A 581 -1.09 -0.97 -28.82
CA HIS A 581 -0.74 0.26 -28.10
C HIS A 581 -0.87 0.00 -26.61
N SER A 582 -0.14 0.75 -25.83
CA SER A 582 -0.11 0.65 -24.37
C SER A 582 -0.70 1.91 -23.73
N LYS A 583 -1.29 1.78 -22.52
CA LYS A 583 -1.81 2.90 -21.75
C LYS A 583 -1.02 3.05 -20.44
N LEU A 584 -0.36 4.19 -20.26
CA LEU A 584 0.35 4.50 -19.01
C LEU A 584 -0.45 5.50 -18.20
N TYR A 585 -0.88 5.09 -17.02
CA TYR A 585 -1.64 5.89 -16.07
C TYR A 585 -0.72 6.58 -15.07
N GLN A 586 -0.97 7.86 -14.83
CA GLN A 586 -0.23 8.69 -13.89
C GLN A 586 -1.20 9.54 -13.08
N LEU A 587 -0.97 9.64 -11.77
CA LEU A 587 -1.70 10.53 -10.88
C LEU A 587 -1.19 11.97 -11.08
N MET A 588 -2.11 12.90 -11.35
CA MET A 588 -1.84 14.32 -11.49
C MET A 588 -2.81 15.08 -10.57
N GLY A 589 -2.29 15.64 -9.47
CA GLY A 589 -3.15 16.09 -8.38
C GLY A 589 -3.87 14.90 -7.75
N ASP A 590 -5.19 14.92 -7.73
CA ASP A 590 -6.04 13.83 -7.19
C ASP A 590 -6.71 13.00 -8.30
N GLU A 591 -6.38 13.26 -9.58
CA GLU A 591 -7.01 12.61 -10.72
C GLU A 591 -6.02 11.72 -11.50
N TRP A 592 -6.52 10.59 -11.99
CA TRP A 592 -5.77 9.68 -12.84
C TRP A 592 -5.91 10.07 -14.32
N HIS A 593 -4.76 10.33 -14.95
CA HIS A 593 -4.67 10.58 -16.38
C HIS A 593 -3.91 9.45 -17.05
N HIS A 594 -4.22 9.18 -18.32
CA HIS A 594 -3.48 8.19 -19.09
C HIS A 594 -2.93 8.74 -20.41
N MET A 595 -1.78 8.24 -20.78
CA MET A 595 -1.15 8.48 -22.07
C MET A 595 -1.20 7.19 -22.89
N LYS A 596 -1.53 7.32 -24.16
CA LYS A 596 -1.43 6.23 -25.12
C LYS A 596 -0.03 6.24 -25.72
N LEU A 597 0.69 5.11 -25.59
CA LEU A 597 2.07 4.94 -26.00
C LEU A 597 2.19 3.75 -26.94
N ASP A 598 3.25 3.74 -27.75
CA ASP A 598 3.55 2.57 -28.59
C ASP A 598 4.12 1.42 -27.77
N ASN A 599 4.92 1.73 -26.76
CA ASN A 599 5.47 0.75 -25.82
C ASN A 599 5.73 1.40 -24.45
N ILE A 600 5.49 0.64 -23.40
CA ILE A 600 5.88 0.98 -22.04
C ILE A 600 7.11 0.15 -21.66
N SER A 601 8.21 0.81 -21.31
CA SER A 601 9.43 0.16 -20.84
C SER A 601 9.22 -0.47 -19.47
N PRO A 602 10.07 -1.40 -19.03
CA PRO A 602 9.96 -2.02 -17.69
C PRO A 602 10.12 -1.02 -16.53
N TYR A 603 10.58 0.18 -16.79
CA TYR A 603 10.67 1.30 -15.83
C TYR A 603 9.41 2.16 -15.78
N LEU A 604 8.33 1.77 -16.47
CA LEU A 604 7.06 2.50 -16.59
C LEU A 604 7.24 3.92 -17.16
N VAL A 605 8.05 4.02 -18.18
CA VAL A 605 8.21 5.21 -19.03
C VAL A 605 8.06 4.82 -20.50
N GLU A 606 7.81 5.78 -21.36
CA GLU A 606 7.83 5.57 -22.81
C GLU A 606 9.22 5.13 -23.27
N GLY A 607 9.32 4.11 -24.10
CA GLY A 607 10.58 3.64 -24.66
C GLY A 607 10.59 2.16 -24.96
N SER A 608 11.75 1.66 -25.43
CA SER A 608 11.95 0.25 -25.72
C SER A 608 12.07 -0.61 -24.44
N ASN A 609 12.04 -1.92 -24.62
CA ASN A 609 12.11 -2.90 -23.53
C ASN A 609 13.54 -3.10 -23.02
N ILE A 610 14.28 -2.01 -22.82
CA ILE A 610 15.65 -2.03 -22.32
C ILE A 610 15.63 -2.24 -20.81
N SER A 611 16.44 -3.16 -20.32
CA SER A 611 16.76 -3.32 -18.91
C SER A 611 18.22 -2.95 -18.63
N VAL A 612 18.45 -2.31 -17.51
CA VAL A 612 19.80 -1.90 -17.10
C VAL A 612 20.33 -2.90 -16.08
N GLY A 613 21.33 -3.66 -16.50
CA GLY A 613 22.00 -4.63 -15.62
C GLY A 613 23.09 -4.00 -14.75
N SER A 614 23.53 -4.71 -13.72
CA SER A 614 24.61 -4.25 -12.84
C SER A 614 26.00 -4.51 -13.45
N PHE A 615 26.86 -3.50 -13.48
CA PHE A 615 28.24 -3.61 -13.97
C PHE A 615 29.26 -3.38 -12.86
N LYS A 616 30.33 -4.16 -12.86
CA LYS A 616 31.45 -4.00 -11.89
C LYS A 616 32.38 -2.83 -12.21
N LYS A 617 32.35 -2.32 -13.45
CA LYS A 617 33.15 -1.18 -13.95
C LYS A 617 32.22 -0.28 -14.77
N PRO A 618 32.53 1.02 -14.86
CA PRO A 618 31.81 1.91 -15.76
C PRO A 618 31.79 1.39 -17.20
N ILE A 619 30.63 1.57 -17.88
CA ILE A 619 30.51 1.30 -19.32
C ILE A 619 31.19 2.35 -20.18
N SER A 620 31.42 3.55 -19.63
CA SER A 620 32.10 4.64 -20.27
C SER A 620 33.59 4.61 -19.90
N GLU A 621 34.46 5.04 -20.84
CA GLU A 621 35.88 5.16 -20.61
C GLU A 621 36.25 6.44 -19.84
N ASN A 622 37.38 6.46 -19.19
CA ASN A 622 37.94 7.61 -18.48
C ASN A 622 37.06 8.19 -17.37
N VAL A 623 36.23 7.36 -16.78
CA VAL A 623 35.36 7.72 -15.64
C VAL A 623 36.13 7.46 -14.33
N PRO A 624 36.14 8.39 -13.36
CA PRO A 624 36.81 8.19 -12.10
C PRO A 624 36.21 7.03 -11.31
N LYS A 625 37.04 6.36 -10.50
CA LYS A 625 36.58 5.20 -9.74
C LYS A 625 35.72 5.61 -8.57
N LEU A 626 34.47 5.17 -8.57
CA LEU A 626 33.58 5.26 -7.41
C LEU A 626 33.82 4.09 -6.46
N MET A 627 33.87 4.35 -5.16
CA MET A 627 34.03 3.33 -4.12
C MET A 627 33.16 3.64 -2.91
N PHE A 628 32.88 2.63 -2.10
CA PHE A 628 32.23 2.83 -0.82
C PHE A 628 33.11 3.61 0.15
N GLY A 629 32.51 4.33 1.08
CA GLY A 629 33.18 4.84 2.24
C GLY A 629 33.69 3.72 3.15
N ASN A 630 34.29 4.08 4.26
CA ASN A 630 34.90 3.15 5.21
C ASN A 630 33.84 2.44 6.04
N MET A 631 33.97 1.15 6.25
CA MET A 631 33.01 0.37 7.05
C MET A 631 33.58 0.12 8.44
N PRO A 632 33.02 0.71 9.50
CA PRO A 632 33.47 0.49 10.88
C PRO A 632 33.18 -0.94 11.35
N ALA A 633 31.98 -1.46 11.16
CA ALA A 633 31.50 -2.76 11.68
C ALA A 633 31.97 -2.99 13.12
N ASP A 634 31.64 -2.05 14.00
CA ASP A 634 32.26 -1.87 15.32
C ASP A 634 31.27 -1.95 16.49
N GLY A 635 29.97 -2.13 16.20
CA GLY A 635 28.92 -2.06 17.24
C GLY A 635 28.73 -0.65 17.83
N GLY A 636 29.30 0.39 17.19
CA GLY A 636 29.27 1.77 17.66
C GLY A 636 30.45 2.16 18.57
N TYR A 637 31.37 1.26 18.85
CA TYR A 637 32.45 1.51 19.83
C TYR A 637 33.60 2.35 19.27
N LEU A 638 33.82 2.41 17.95
CA LEU A 638 34.80 3.31 17.32
C LEU A 638 34.21 4.66 16.94
N LEU A 639 32.89 4.78 16.93
CA LEU A 639 32.19 6.04 16.66
C LEU A 639 31.92 6.76 17.98
N LEU A 640 31.97 8.09 17.94
CA LEU A 640 31.81 8.95 19.13
C LEU A 640 30.86 10.10 18.80
N GLU A 641 29.92 10.33 19.69
CA GLU A 641 29.16 11.58 19.71
C GLU A 641 29.98 12.68 20.39
N THR A 642 29.64 13.94 20.17
CA THR A 642 30.42 15.07 20.70
C THR A 642 30.67 15.00 22.23
N PRO A 643 29.68 14.68 23.10
CA PRO A 643 29.92 14.53 24.54
C PRO A 643 30.89 13.37 24.87
N GLU A 644 30.81 12.26 24.14
CA GLU A 644 31.72 11.11 24.35
C GLU A 644 33.16 11.45 23.95
N LYS A 645 33.35 12.20 22.84
CA LYS A 645 34.65 12.71 22.42
C LYS A 645 35.25 13.61 23.48
N GLU A 646 34.46 14.54 24.02
CA GLU A 646 34.93 15.51 25.05
C GLU A 646 35.30 14.78 26.33
N ASP A 647 34.49 13.85 26.81
CA ASP A 647 34.82 13.05 27.99
C ASP A 647 36.07 12.19 27.78
N LEU A 648 36.16 11.52 26.64
CA LEU A 648 37.32 10.70 26.31
C LEU A 648 38.61 11.56 26.26
N THR A 649 38.58 12.69 25.56
CA THR A 649 39.74 13.60 25.43
C THR A 649 40.15 14.17 26.79
N ARG A 650 39.20 14.50 27.65
CA ARG A 650 39.46 15.00 29.00
C ARG A 650 40.12 13.95 29.88
N ARG A 651 39.60 12.71 29.87
CA ARG A 651 40.11 11.60 30.73
C ARG A 651 41.37 10.96 30.18
N GLU A 652 41.55 10.98 28.87
CA GLU A 652 42.63 10.34 28.13
C GLU A 652 43.15 11.26 27.02
N PRO A 653 43.89 12.32 27.32
CA PRO A 653 44.39 13.31 26.35
C PRO A 653 45.18 12.75 25.17
N ALA A 654 45.88 11.61 25.36
CA ALA A 654 46.59 10.90 24.31
C ALA A 654 45.70 10.43 23.16
N SER A 655 44.41 10.29 23.40
CA SER A 655 43.40 9.88 22.39
C SER A 655 43.12 10.95 21.35
N GLN A 656 43.36 12.21 21.67
CA GLN A 656 43.01 13.36 20.83
C GLN A 656 43.57 13.28 19.41
N LYS A 657 44.82 12.84 19.24
CA LYS A 657 45.47 12.72 17.93
C LYS A 657 44.80 11.64 17.04
N TRP A 658 44.06 10.72 17.62
CA TRP A 658 43.38 9.59 16.94
C TRP A 658 41.92 9.87 16.65
N ILE A 659 41.37 10.97 17.16
CA ILE A 659 40.00 11.35 16.94
C ILE A 659 39.91 12.17 15.66
N LYS A 660 39.09 11.73 14.71
CA LYS A 660 38.80 12.44 13.48
C LYS A 660 37.30 12.67 13.31
N LYS A 661 36.92 13.72 12.57
CA LYS A 661 35.54 13.90 12.13
C LYS A 661 35.14 12.74 11.22
N VAL A 662 33.90 12.25 11.38
CA VAL A 662 33.36 11.19 10.54
C VAL A 662 31.97 11.60 10.05
N TYR A 663 31.74 11.39 8.75
CA TYR A 663 30.44 11.66 8.15
C TYR A 663 29.83 10.41 7.54
N GLY A 664 28.63 10.06 8.04
CA GLY A 664 27.64 9.28 7.32
C GLY A 664 26.80 10.18 6.41
N ALA A 665 25.78 9.65 5.78
CA ALA A 665 24.88 10.41 4.91
C ALA A 665 24.11 11.48 5.71
N SER A 666 23.64 11.10 6.89
CA SER A 666 22.89 12.01 7.76
C SER A 666 23.75 13.18 8.28
N GLU A 667 24.95 12.89 8.73
CA GLU A 667 25.90 13.91 9.24
C GLU A 667 26.25 14.91 8.13
N PHE A 668 26.51 14.42 6.93
CA PHE A 668 26.83 15.27 5.78
C PHE A 668 25.65 16.17 5.37
N ILE A 669 24.46 15.58 5.21
CA ILE A 669 23.30 16.32 4.71
C ILE A 669 22.75 17.33 5.74
N ASN A 670 22.82 16.98 7.05
CA ASN A 670 22.26 17.81 8.13
C ASN A 670 23.33 18.59 8.91
N SER A 671 24.57 18.60 8.44
CA SER A 671 25.72 19.30 9.07
C SER A 671 25.92 18.92 10.54
N ARG A 672 25.70 17.65 10.89
CA ARG A 672 25.84 17.15 12.26
C ARG A 672 27.29 16.74 12.52
N GLU A 673 27.79 17.10 13.66
CA GLU A 673 29.14 16.69 14.09
C GLU A 673 29.10 15.26 14.66
N ARG A 674 29.99 14.43 14.18
CA ARG A 674 30.28 13.10 14.70
C ARG A 674 31.76 12.79 14.56
N TRP A 675 32.27 11.95 15.40
CA TRP A 675 33.69 11.67 15.51
C TRP A 675 33.96 10.18 15.46
N CYS A 676 35.20 9.79 15.16
CA CYS A 676 35.63 8.40 15.24
C CYS A 676 37.05 8.27 15.75
N LEU A 677 37.35 7.13 16.35
CA LEU A 677 38.69 6.68 16.64
C LEU A 677 39.31 6.12 15.35
N TRP A 678 40.18 6.91 14.72
CA TRP A 678 40.88 6.53 13.49
C TRP A 678 42.28 6.02 13.80
N LEU A 679 42.40 4.73 14.14
CA LEU A 679 43.61 4.11 14.67
C LEU A 679 44.49 3.44 13.60
N LYS A 680 44.34 3.81 12.32
CA LYS A 680 45.00 3.18 11.16
C LYS A 680 46.54 3.03 11.32
N ASN A 681 47.17 3.99 11.94
CA ASN A 681 48.64 4.01 12.14
C ASN A 681 49.00 4.01 13.63
N CYS A 682 48.10 3.64 14.52
CA CYS A 682 48.37 3.55 15.94
C CYS A 682 49.20 2.32 16.25
N THR A 683 50.33 2.54 16.90
CA THR A 683 51.19 1.43 17.32
C THR A 683 50.66 0.75 18.56
N SER A 684 51.01 -0.52 18.78
CA SER A 684 50.60 -1.24 20.00
C SER A 684 51.03 -0.54 21.29
N LYS A 685 52.20 0.17 21.25
CA LYS A 685 52.67 0.93 22.42
C LYS A 685 51.77 2.12 22.70
N GLU A 686 51.39 2.90 21.69
CA GLU A 686 50.51 4.04 21.83
C GLU A 686 49.10 3.60 22.31
N LEU A 687 48.64 2.46 21.79
CA LEU A 687 47.35 1.91 22.23
C LEU A 687 47.38 1.49 23.70
N LEU A 688 48.53 0.97 24.20
CA LEU A 688 48.73 0.62 25.61
C LEU A 688 48.67 1.85 26.55
N GLU A 689 49.01 3.04 26.04
CA GLU A 689 48.95 4.30 26.77
C GLU A 689 47.54 4.87 26.85
N MET A 690 46.54 4.20 26.21
CA MET A 690 45.16 4.67 26.09
C MET A 690 44.17 3.59 26.59
N PRO A 691 44.04 3.39 27.94
CA PRO A 691 43.21 2.33 28.52
C PRO A 691 41.72 2.40 28.11
N LEU A 692 41.12 3.60 28.03
CA LEU A 692 39.71 3.74 27.66
C LEU A 692 39.48 3.41 26.18
N VAL A 693 40.43 3.79 25.32
CA VAL A 693 40.42 3.37 23.90
C VAL A 693 40.57 1.86 23.78
N GLN A 694 41.48 1.23 24.62
CA GLN A 694 41.61 -0.22 24.63
C GLN A 694 40.33 -0.94 25.01
N GLU A 695 39.57 -0.42 25.98
CA GLU A 695 38.30 -1.00 26.40
C GLU A 695 37.29 -1.00 25.23
N ARG A 696 37.19 0.12 24.50
CA ARG A 696 36.37 0.21 23.30
C ARG A 696 36.82 -0.77 22.21
N VAL A 697 38.13 -0.91 21.99
CA VAL A 697 38.71 -1.87 21.03
C VAL A 697 38.39 -3.32 21.40
N LYS A 698 38.42 -3.66 22.70
CA LYS A 698 37.98 -5.00 23.19
C LYS A 698 36.51 -5.26 22.88
N SER A 699 35.65 -4.25 23.07
CA SER A 699 34.22 -4.36 22.75
C SER A 699 33.98 -4.54 21.25
N VAL A 700 34.76 -3.87 20.40
CA VAL A 700 34.74 -4.10 18.93
C VAL A 700 35.10 -5.55 18.59
N LYS A 701 36.13 -6.09 19.24
CA LYS A 701 36.53 -7.48 19.04
C LYS A 701 35.39 -8.45 19.34
N ALA A 702 34.82 -8.32 20.53
CA ALA A 702 33.69 -9.15 20.95
C ALA A 702 32.48 -9.03 20.00
N PHE A 703 32.13 -7.82 19.56
CA PHE A 703 31.08 -7.58 18.58
C PHE A 703 31.33 -8.28 17.25
N ARG A 704 32.58 -8.22 16.74
CA ARG A 704 32.93 -8.85 15.47
C ARG A 704 32.98 -10.37 15.56
N GLU A 705 33.45 -10.92 16.68
CA GLU A 705 33.46 -12.37 16.95
C GLU A 705 32.04 -12.97 16.98
N SER A 706 31.06 -12.22 17.49
CA SER A 706 29.65 -12.65 17.56
C SER A 706 28.88 -12.49 16.24
N SER A 707 29.49 -11.89 15.21
CA SER A 707 28.81 -11.63 13.94
C SER A 707 28.55 -12.92 13.15
N SER A 708 27.41 -13.01 12.48
CA SER A 708 27.11 -14.09 11.51
C SER A 708 27.85 -13.94 10.17
N ARG A 709 28.49 -12.79 9.91
CA ARG A 709 29.18 -12.50 8.65
C ARG A 709 30.66 -12.85 8.75
N ALA A 710 31.14 -13.81 7.97
CA ALA A 710 32.54 -14.24 7.96
C ALA A 710 33.54 -13.09 7.74
N GLY A 711 33.23 -12.12 6.88
CA GLY A 711 34.07 -10.94 6.65
C GLY A 711 34.20 -10.03 7.88
N THR A 712 33.14 -9.91 8.68
CA THR A 712 33.16 -9.16 9.94
C THR A 712 33.90 -9.93 11.03
N GLN A 713 33.71 -11.26 11.14
CA GLN A 713 34.45 -12.12 12.07
C GLN A 713 35.96 -12.04 11.83
N LYS A 714 36.41 -12.08 10.57
CA LYS A 714 37.82 -11.93 10.24
C LYS A 714 38.40 -10.59 10.71
N GLY A 715 37.59 -9.53 10.70
CA GLY A 715 37.98 -8.21 11.22
C GLY A 715 38.26 -8.16 12.72
N ALA A 716 37.87 -9.22 13.49
CA ALA A 716 38.20 -9.33 14.90
C ALA A 716 39.70 -9.52 15.20
N GLU A 717 40.47 -9.87 14.21
CA GLU A 717 41.97 -9.93 14.29
C GLU A 717 42.59 -8.54 14.39
N THR A 718 41.92 -7.51 13.87
CA THR A 718 42.38 -6.11 13.89
C THR A 718 41.29 -5.17 14.43
N PRO A 719 40.87 -5.33 15.68
CA PRO A 719 39.67 -4.66 16.22
C PRO A 719 39.83 -3.15 16.38
N HIS A 720 41.04 -2.65 16.39
CA HIS A 720 41.36 -1.22 16.45
C HIS A 720 41.17 -0.51 15.10
N LEU A 721 41.07 -1.26 13.99
CA LEU A 721 40.87 -0.69 12.65
C LEU A 721 39.38 -0.75 12.28
N PHE A 722 38.92 0.14 11.41
CA PHE A 722 37.69 -0.07 10.68
C PHE A 722 37.78 -1.38 9.89
N ASN A 723 36.69 -2.12 9.82
CA ASN A 723 36.67 -3.43 9.15
C ASN A 723 37.08 -3.33 7.67
N GLU A 724 36.71 -2.25 7.01
CA GLU A 724 37.16 -1.93 5.67
C GLU A 724 37.60 -0.46 5.59
N ILE A 725 38.83 -0.24 5.21
CA ILE A 725 39.46 1.08 5.04
C ILE A 725 39.66 1.34 3.56
N ARG A 726 38.96 2.36 3.06
CA ARG A 726 39.05 2.82 1.65
C ARG A 726 39.40 4.32 1.55
N HIS A 727 39.70 4.93 2.67
CA HIS A 727 39.96 6.35 2.79
C HIS A 727 41.20 6.76 1.97
N PRO A 728 41.14 7.86 1.15
CA PRO A 728 42.28 8.35 0.41
C PRO A 728 43.42 8.80 1.34
N ASN A 729 44.65 8.63 0.91
CA ASN A 729 45.82 9.00 1.72
C ASN A 729 46.09 10.52 1.71
N SER A 730 45.66 11.23 0.67
CA SER A 730 45.84 12.67 0.48
C SER A 730 44.79 13.24 -0.47
N GLY A 731 44.64 14.56 -0.50
CA GLY A 731 43.77 15.29 -1.39
C GLY A 731 42.30 15.27 -0.90
N SER A 732 41.40 15.75 -1.73
CA SER A 732 39.96 15.76 -1.51
C SER A 732 39.26 14.63 -2.24
N TYR A 733 38.02 14.41 -1.91
CA TYR A 733 37.16 13.44 -2.61
C TYR A 733 35.73 13.98 -2.70
N ILE A 734 35.01 13.57 -3.77
CA ILE A 734 33.57 13.82 -3.88
C ILE A 734 32.85 12.79 -3.02
N LEU A 735 31.96 13.26 -2.15
CA LEU A 735 31.07 12.44 -1.34
C LEU A 735 29.67 12.42 -1.94
N ILE A 736 29.10 11.21 -2.12
CA ILE A 736 27.76 10.99 -2.61
C ILE A 736 26.98 10.18 -1.55
N PRO A 737 25.93 10.74 -0.94
CA PRO A 737 25.08 9.99 -0.02
C PRO A 737 24.41 8.81 -0.72
N ARG A 738 24.44 7.64 -0.09
CA ARG A 738 23.79 6.44 -0.66
C ARG A 738 22.26 6.49 -0.57
N HIS A 739 21.71 7.31 0.32
CA HIS A 739 20.29 7.49 0.48
C HIS A 739 19.95 8.97 0.36
N SER A 740 18.91 9.27 -0.41
CA SER A 740 18.38 10.62 -0.55
C SER A 740 16.87 10.59 -0.65
N SER A 741 16.22 11.58 -0.03
CA SER A 741 14.76 11.70 -0.07
C SER A 741 14.23 11.76 -1.49
N GLU A 742 13.14 11.07 -1.76
CA GLU A 742 12.43 11.10 -3.05
C GLU A 742 11.96 12.51 -3.44
N ARG A 743 11.73 13.38 -2.47
CA ARG A 743 11.27 14.75 -2.69
C ARG A 743 12.35 15.67 -3.29
N ARG A 744 13.64 15.32 -3.15
CA ARG A 744 14.73 16.15 -3.66
C ARG A 744 14.86 16.04 -5.16
N VAL A 745 14.92 17.19 -5.84
CA VAL A 745 15.20 17.26 -7.27
C VAL A 745 16.66 16.88 -7.57
N TYR A 746 17.59 17.34 -6.74
CA TYR A 746 19.02 17.05 -6.84
C TYR A 746 19.49 16.33 -5.58
N VAL A 747 20.32 15.29 -5.75
CA VAL A 747 20.99 14.63 -4.62
C VAL A 747 22.08 15.57 -4.11
N PRO A 748 22.09 15.93 -2.82
CA PRO A 748 23.15 16.76 -2.26
C PRO A 748 24.48 15.99 -2.25
N ILE A 749 25.44 16.36 -3.10
CA ILE A 749 26.80 15.83 -3.13
C ILE A 749 27.78 16.99 -2.88
N GLY A 750 29.02 16.71 -2.49
CA GLY A 750 29.99 17.74 -2.21
C GLY A 750 31.40 17.21 -2.07
N PHE A 751 32.36 18.11 -1.88
CA PHE A 751 33.75 17.78 -1.63
C PHE A 751 34.05 17.71 -0.13
N LEU A 752 34.88 16.76 0.25
CA LEU A 752 35.48 16.68 1.58
C LEU A 752 36.99 16.48 1.46
N ASP A 753 37.68 17.03 2.44
CA ASP A 753 39.13 16.80 2.56
C ASP A 753 39.44 15.47 3.26
N ASN A 754 40.64 14.97 3.09
CA ASN A 754 41.08 13.68 3.63
C ASN A 754 41.28 13.66 5.16
N ASP A 755 41.04 14.76 5.84
CA ASP A 755 41.01 14.79 7.32
C ASP A 755 39.63 14.34 7.87
N ILE A 756 38.60 14.33 7.04
CA ILE A 756 37.25 13.88 7.37
C ILE A 756 37.05 12.44 6.86
N ILE A 757 36.66 11.54 7.74
CA ILE A 757 36.42 10.13 7.39
C ILE A 757 34.96 9.97 6.90
N SER A 758 34.79 9.34 5.73
CA SER A 758 33.44 8.97 5.26
C SER A 758 33.10 7.52 5.60
N THR A 759 31.91 7.25 6.12
CA THR A 759 31.43 5.89 6.35
C THR A 759 30.83 5.27 5.08
N ASP A 760 30.55 3.97 5.08
CA ASP A 760 29.91 3.23 4.00
C ASP A 760 28.42 3.59 3.77
N ALA A 761 27.88 4.52 4.58
CA ALA A 761 26.61 5.21 4.28
C ALA A 761 26.72 6.15 3.08
N ASN A 762 27.95 6.40 2.60
CA ASN A 762 28.26 7.21 1.43
C ASN A 762 29.10 6.44 0.40
N MET A 763 29.13 6.99 -0.82
CA MET A 763 30.10 6.68 -1.85
C MET A 763 31.13 7.79 -1.93
N MET A 764 32.35 7.47 -2.40
CA MET A 764 33.47 8.39 -2.53
C MET A 764 34.11 8.29 -3.92
N ILE A 765 34.52 9.45 -4.47
CA ILE A 765 35.38 9.53 -5.66
C ILE A 765 36.65 10.28 -5.26
N PRO A 766 37.75 9.56 -4.90
CA PRO A 766 39.03 10.20 -4.59
C PRO A 766 39.58 10.98 -5.79
N GLY A 767 40.02 12.22 -5.56
CA GLY A 767 40.55 13.08 -6.61
C GLY A 767 39.54 13.47 -7.69
N GLY A 768 38.22 13.33 -7.43
CA GLY A 768 37.19 13.75 -8.37
C GLY A 768 37.31 15.25 -8.68
N SER A 769 37.08 15.61 -9.96
CA SER A 769 37.18 16.99 -10.43
C SER A 769 35.83 17.73 -10.32
N LEU A 770 35.87 19.06 -10.49
CA LEU A 770 34.67 19.87 -10.61
C LEU A 770 33.78 19.46 -11.79
N PHE A 771 34.39 18.97 -12.89
CA PHE A 771 33.62 18.38 -14.00
C PHE A 771 32.86 17.13 -13.56
N ASP A 772 33.50 16.22 -12.83
CA ASP A 772 32.83 15.01 -12.36
C ASP A 772 31.69 15.34 -11.40
N PHE A 773 31.89 16.31 -10.50
CA PHE A 773 30.86 16.85 -9.64
C PHE A 773 29.70 17.45 -10.45
N GLY A 774 30.01 18.26 -11.50
CA GLY A 774 29.01 18.85 -12.37
C GLY A 774 28.12 17.83 -13.08
N ILE A 775 28.74 16.79 -13.66
CA ILE A 775 27.96 15.71 -14.29
C ILE A 775 27.06 15.00 -13.26
N LEU A 776 27.61 14.62 -12.10
CA LEU A 776 26.89 13.86 -11.08
C LEU A 776 25.78 14.65 -10.37
N THR A 777 25.92 15.96 -10.27
CA THR A 777 24.88 16.82 -9.68
C THR A 777 23.83 17.28 -10.69
N SER A 778 24.05 17.09 -12.01
CA SER A 778 23.09 17.47 -13.06
C SER A 778 21.76 16.72 -12.99
N LEU A 779 20.71 17.34 -13.50
CA LEU A 779 19.38 16.71 -13.59
C LEU A 779 19.42 15.43 -14.45
N LEU A 780 20.23 15.40 -15.48
CA LEU A 780 20.40 14.26 -16.37
C LEU A 780 20.88 13.00 -15.61
N HIS A 781 21.90 13.15 -14.75
CA HIS A 781 22.35 12.05 -13.90
C HIS A 781 21.36 11.72 -12.77
N ASN A 782 20.73 12.73 -12.20
CA ASN A 782 19.68 12.52 -11.18
C ASN A 782 18.46 11.79 -11.76
N ASP A 783 18.05 12.09 -13.00
CA ASP A 783 16.95 11.37 -13.67
C ASP A 783 17.34 9.91 -13.96
N TRP A 784 18.58 9.65 -14.40
CA TRP A 784 19.10 8.29 -14.54
C TRP A 784 19.09 7.52 -13.22
N MET A 785 19.59 8.14 -12.16
CA MET A 785 19.60 7.54 -10.83
C MET A 785 18.18 7.20 -10.35
N ARG A 786 17.20 8.08 -10.59
CA ARG A 786 15.79 7.85 -10.25
C ARG A 786 15.18 6.70 -11.03
N LEU A 787 15.58 6.53 -12.30
CA LEU A 787 15.07 5.47 -13.16
C LEU A 787 15.61 4.11 -12.76
N VAL A 788 16.94 3.97 -12.72
CA VAL A 788 17.62 2.68 -12.56
C VAL A 788 17.93 2.32 -11.13
N GLY A 789 17.98 3.32 -10.22
CA GLY A 789 18.32 3.11 -8.83
C GLY A 789 17.25 2.33 -8.06
N GLY A 790 17.68 1.52 -7.11
CA GLY A 790 16.75 0.92 -6.13
C GLY A 790 16.23 1.95 -5.14
N ARG A 791 15.24 1.54 -4.34
CA ARG A 791 14.70 2.36 -3.26
C ARG A 791 14.70 1.62 -1.93
N ILE A 792 14.71 2.37 -0.85
CA ILE A 792 14.40 1.87 0.49
C ILE A 792 13.18 2.64 0.98
N LYS A 793 12.04 1.96 1.09
CA LYS A 793 10.72 2.61 1.17
C LYS A 793 10.53 3.49 -0.08
N SER A 794 10.35 4.79 0.08
CA SER A 794 10.26 5.75 -1.03
C SER A 794 11.60 6.37 -1.44
N ASP A 795 12.59 6.40 -0.54
CA ASP A 795 13.85 7.10 -0.72
C ASP A 795 14.81 6.40 -1.71
N TYR A 796 15.50 7.19 -2.52
CA TYR A 796 16.46 6.68 -3.51
C TYR A 796 17.69 6.06 -2.84
N ARG A 797 18.13 4.94 -3.40
CA ARG A 797 19.37 4.26 -3.04
C ARG A 797 20.37 4.33 -4.17
N TYR A 798 21.40 5.14 -4.03
CA TYR A 798 22.48 5.26 -4.98
C TYR A 798 23.37 4.00 -4.96
N SER A 799 23.64 3.41 -6.13
CA SER A 799 24.45 2.19 -6.29
C SER A 799 25.56 2.42 -7.29
N ALA A 800 26.77 2.01 -6.94
CA ALA A 800 27.91 2.04 -7.88
C ALA A 800 27.65 1.16 -9.10
N ALA A 801 27.22 -0.07 -8.89
CA ALA A 801 27.08 -1.05 -9.97
C ALA A 801 25.92 -0.76 -10.93
N LEU A 802 24.82 -0.18 -10.40
CA LEU A 802 23.60 0.00 -11.17
C LEU A 802 23.38 1.46 -11.61
N VAL A 803 23.83 2.45 -10.84
CA VAL A 803 23.60 3.87 -11.18
C VAL A 803 24.85 4.45 -11.85
N TYR A 804 25.96 4.41 -11.14
CA TYR A 804 27.20 5.07 -11.57
C TYR A 804 27.85 4.39 -12.78
N ASN A 805 28.04 3.07 -12.70
CA ASN A 805 28.74 2.29 -13.71
C ASN A 805 27.95 2.11 -15.01
N THR A 806 26.65 2.29 -14.96
CA THR A 806 25.76 2.14 -16.12
C THR A 806 25.41 3.48 -16.78
N PHE A 807 25.78 4.58 -16.13
CA PHE A 807 25.50 5.90 -16.68
C PHE A 807 26.34 6.13 -17.94
N PRO A 808 25.73 6.52 -19.06
CA PRO A 808 26.46 6.80 -20.31
C PRO A 808 27.08 8.21 -20.24
N TRP A 809 28.28 8.30 -19.68
CA TRP A 809 29.01 9.55 -19.56
C TRP A 809 29.27 10.19 -20.93
N PRO A 810 29.26 11.54 -21.04
CA PRO A 810 29.52 12.22 -22.29
C PRO A 810 31.02 12.19 -22.66
N VAL A 811 31.32 12.10 -23.96
CA VAL A 811 32.68 12.36 -24.49
C VAL A 811 32.76 13.86 -24.71
N VAL A 812 33.75 14.51 -24.09
CA VAL A 812 33.85 15.98 -24.07
C VAL A 812 35.21 16.48 -24.50
N THR A 813 35.28 17.69 -25.07
CA THR A 813 36.50 18.44 -25.31
C THR A 813 36.99 19.07 -24.01
N LEU A 814 38.23 19.56 -24.01
CA LEU A 814 38.82 20.28 -22.87
C LEU A 814 37.97 21.55 -22.53
N GLU A 815 37.60 22.30 -23.53
CA GLU A 815 36.76 23.51 -23.39
C GLU A 815 35.42 23.19 -22.73
N GLN A 816 34.76 22.12 -23.19
CA GLN A 816 33.48 21.67 -22.59
C GLN A 816 33.68 21.23 -21.15
N ARG A 817 34.78 20.55 -20.85
CA ARG A 817 35.09 20.15 -19.46
C ARG A 817 35.29 21.35 -18.55
N GLU A 818 36.02 22.38 -19.02
CA GLU A 818 36.24 23.62 -18.26
C GLU A 818 34.93 24.41 -18.05
N ALA A 819 34.09 24.51 -19.09
CA ALA A 819 32.80 25.18 -19.00
C ALA A 819 31.86 24.52 -17.95
N ILE A 820 31.76 23.19 -17.94
CA ILE A 820 31.02 22.47 -16.92
C ILE A 820 31.63 22.66 -15.52
N ALA A 821 32.97 22.65 -15.42
CA ALA A 821 33.64 22.83 -14.14
C ALA A 821 33.35 24.21 -13.54
N GLN A 822 33.30 25.27 -14.33
CA GLN A 822 32.95 26.62 -13.88
C GLN A 822 31.50 26.71 -13.37
N LEU A 823 30.53 26.10 -14.07
CA LEU A 823 29.15 26.08 -13.63
C LEU A 823 28.97 25.24 -12.37
N ALA A 824 29.70 24.15 -12.25
CA ALA A 824 29.75 23.30 -11.06
C ALA A 824 30.34 24.03 -9.85
N GLU A 825 31.40 24.82 -10.05
CA GLU A 825 32.00 25.67 -9.03
C GLU A 825 31.04 26.76 -8.56
N ASN A 826 30.26 27.34 -9.48
CA ASN A 826 29.25 28.34 -9.16
C ASN A 826 28.17 27.78 -8.20
N ILE A 827 27.77 26.51 -8.38
CA ILE A 827 26.84 25.85 -7.44
C ILE A 827 27.43 25.80 -6.01
N LEU A 828 28.73 25.53 -5.89
CA LEU A 828 29.38 25.49 -4.58
C LEU A 828 29.45 26.88 -3.97
N PHE A 829 29.77 27.92 -4.72
CA PHE A 829 29.78 29.31 -4.25
C PHE A 829 28.39 29.76 -3.80
N VAL A 830 27.35 29.50 -4.60
CA VAL A 830 25.99 29.88 -4.22
C VAL A 830 25.53 29.15 -2.93
N ARG A 831 26.03 27.95 -2.65
CA ARG A 831 25.74 27.30 -1.34
C ARG A 831 26.35 28.06 -0.17
N GLU A 832 27.54 28.66 -0.35
CA GLU A 832 28.24 29.42 0.68
C GLU A 832 27.57 30.76 0.99
N ASP A 833 26.75 31.30 0.09
CA ASP A 833 25.92 32.50 0.31
C ASP A 833 24.82 32.29 1.35
N PHE A 834 24.58 31.08 1.81
CA PHE A 834 23.58 30.74 2.81
C PHE A 834 24.20 30.14 4.08
N PRO A 835 25.02 30.88 4.81
CA PRO A 835 25.68 30.40 6.02
C PRO A 835 24.66 29.96 7.06
N GLY A 836 24.89 28.81 7.69
CA GLY A 836 24.03 28.24 8.71
C GLY A 836 22.88 27.37 8.20
N LYS A 837 22.60 27.33 6.89
CA LYS A 837 21.68 26.37 6.32
C LYS A 837 22.38 25.04 6.03
N THR A 838 21.71 23.96 6.36
CA THR A 838 22.17 22.61 6.04
C THR A 838 21.87 22.25 4.57
N LEU A 839 22.57 21.26 4.03
CA LEU A 839 22.23 20.73 2.70
C LEU A 839 20.81 20.15 2.64
N ALA A 840 20.30 19.66 3.78
CA ALA A 840 18.91 19.21 3.86
C ALA A 840 17.91 20.35 3.58
N GLU A 841 18.17 21.54 4.09
CA GLU A 841 17.34 22.74 3.89
C GLU A 841 17.54 23.34 2.51
N LEU A 842 18.79 23.45 2.05
CA LEU A 842 19.12 23.99 0.71
C LEU A 842 18.54 23.17 -0.43
N TYR A 843 18.41 21.85 -0.25
CA TYR A 843 17.89 20.95 -1.28
C TYR A 843 16.47 20.44 -0.98
N ASN A 844 15.77 21.04 -0.04
CA ASN A 844 14.35 20.76 0.15
C ASN A 844 13.55 21.52 -0.92
N PRO A 845 12.70 20.86 -1.71
CA PRO A 845 11.92 21.51 -2.79
C PRO A 845 11.11 22.71 -2.32
N ASP A 846 10.64 22.71 -1.06
CA ASP A 846 9.79 23.76 -0.52
C ASP A 846 10.60 25.00 -0.05
N THR A 847 11.91 24.87 0.14
CA THR A 847 12.77 25.91 0.74
C THR A 847 14.07 26.17 -0.01
N MET A 848 14.30 25.51 -1.14
CA MET A 848 15.49 25.67 -1.98
C MET A 848 15.57 27.13 -2.46
N PRO A 849 16.70 27.81 -2.22
CA PRO A 849 16.89 29.17 -2.72
C PRO A 849 16.80 29.23 -4.26
N SER A 850 16.17 30.30 -4.77
CA SER A 850 16.03 30.52 -6.21
C SER A 850 17.36 30.61 -6.94
N GLU A 851 18.35 31.23 -6.32
CA GLU A 851 19.72 31.38 -6.86
C GLU A 851 20.40 30.01 -7.00
N LEU A 852 20.22 29.13 -6.02
CA LEU A 852 20.76 27.78 -6.07
C LEU A 852 20.06 26.94 -7.13
N LEU A 853 18.74 27.06 -7.26
CA LEU A 853 17.98 26.39 -8.29
C LEU A 853 18.41 26.87 -9.68
N GLN A 854 18.61 28.19 -9.87
CA GLN A 854 19.08 28.75 -11.14
C GLN A 854 20.48 28.25 -11.51
N ALA A 855 21.42 28.22 -10.55
CA ALA A 855 22.75 27.67 -10.79
C ALA A 855 22.73 26.21 -11.25
N HIS A 856 21.83 25.38 -10.67
CA HIS A 856 21.60 24.02 -11.15
C HIS A 856 21.01 23.97 -12.55
N GLN A 857 20.01 24.80 -12.87
CA GLN A 857 19.38 24.84 -14.19
C GLN A 857 20.35 25.28 -15.29
N ASP A 858 21.25 26.22 -15.00
CA ASP A 858 22.30 26.63 -15.93
C ASP A 858 23.28 25.48 -16.21
N LEU A 859 23.66 24.74 -15.19
CA LEU A 859 24.46 23.53 -15.34
C LEU A 859 23.71 22.46 -16.15
N ASP A 860 22.44 22.23 -15.88
CA ASP A 860 21.62 21.22 -16.57
C ASP A 860 21.56 21.49 -18.07
N LEU A 861 21.32 22.74 -18.47
CA LEU A 861 21.31 23.15 -19.87
C LEU A 861 22.67 22.94 -20.55
N ALA A 862 23.77 23.18 -19.84
CA ALA A 862 25.10 22.95 -20.36
C ALA A 862 25.42 21.46 -20.50
N VAL A 863 25.03 20.63 -19.52
CA VAL A 863 25.21 19.18 -19.55
C VAL A 863 24.35 18.54 -20.66
N ASP A 864 23.08 18.96 -20.82
CA ASP A 864 22.21 18.47 -21.91
C ASP A 864 22.86 18.69 -23.28
N LYS A 865 23.52 19.83 -23.49
CA LYS A 865 24.24 20.16 -24.73
C LYS A 865 25.46 19.28 -25.02
N LEU A 866 26.03 18.60 -24.03
CA LEU A 866 27.09 17.61 -24.24
C LEU A 866 26.59 16.36 -24.98
N TYR A 867 25.31 16.06 -24.88
CA TYR A 867 24.69 14.89 -25.50
C TYR A 867 24.03 15.20 -26.84
N ARG A 868 23.40 16.38 -26.98
CA ARG A 868 22.77 16.82 -28.22
C ARG A 868 22.63 18.35 -28.27
N ALA A 869 22.61 18.91 -29.49
CA ALA A 869 22.55 20.36 -29.69
C ALA A 869 21.24 20.99 -29.15
N LYS A 870 20.09 20.28 -29.26
CA LYS A 870 18.78 20.74 -28.77
C LYS A 870 18.53 20.21 -27.36
N PRO A 871 18.22 21.07 -26.38
CA PRO A 871 17.88 20.62 -25.04
C PRO A 871 16.72 19.62 -25.02
N PHE A 872 16.67 18.77 -24.00
CA PHE A 872 15.54 17.85 -23.82
C PHE A 872 14.29 18.61 -23.40
N LYS A 873 13.16 18.18 -23.91
CA LYS A 873 11.85 18.80 -23.64
C LYS A 873 11.39 18.54 -22.20
N ASP A 874 11.59 17.30 -21.75
CA ASP A 874 11.16 16.83 -20.45
C ASP A 874 12.00 15.60 -19.99
N THR A 875 11.76 15.16 -18.78
CA THR A 875 12.43 13.98 -18.20
C THR A 875 12.17 12.71 -19.01
N SER A 876 11.01 12.54 -19.64
CA SER A 876 10.69 11.33 -20.42
C SER A 876 11.58 11.22 -21.65
N GLU A 877 11.73 12.33 -22.40
CA GLU A 877 12.62 12.40 -23.58
C GLU A 877 14.10 12.18 -23.19
N ARG A 878 14.51 12.76 -22.04
CA ARG A 878 15.87 12.58 -21.51
C ARG A 878 16.16 11.10 -21.19
N LEU A 879 15.25 10.44 -20.49
CA LEU A 879 15.38 9.05 -20.10
C LEU A 879 15.34 8.10 -21.30
N SER A 880 14.45 8.34 -22.27
CA SER A 880 14.40 7.57 -23.51
C SER A 880 15.73 7.65 -24.29
N PHE A 881 16.32 8.85 -24.35
CA PHE A 881 17.62 9.05 -24.98
C PHE A 881 18.75 8.33 -24.24
N LEU A 882 18.79 8.42 -22.90
CA LEU A 882 19.82 7.76 -22.09
C LEU A 882 19.73 6.23 -22.17
N LEU A 883 18.52 5.66 -22.17
CA LEU A 883 18.32 4.23 -22.36
C LEU A 883 18.82 3.76 -23.72
N ALA A 884 18.49 4.48 -24.81
CA ALA A 884 19.00 4.16 -26.14
C ALA A 884 20.55 4.24 -26.19
N ARG A 885 21.13 5.25 -25.56
CA ARG A 885 22.59 5.39 -25.48
C ARG A 885 23.26 4.29 -24.67
N TYR A 886 22.62 3.89 -23.56
CA TYR A 886 23.07 2.74 -22.77
C TYR A 886 23.06 1.44 -23.60
N GLU A 887 21.99 1.20 -24.35
CA GLU A 887 21.85 0.03 -25.23
C GLU A 887 22.96 0.01 -26.28
N GLU A 888 23.21 1.12 -26.98
CA GLU A 888 24.31 1.24 -27.93
C GLU A 888 25.68 0.89 -27.32
N MET A 889 25.94 1.34 -26.09
CA MET A 889 27.22 1.14 -25.41
C MET A 889 27.38 -0.26 -24.82
N THR A 890 26.31 -1.01 -24.63
CA THR A 890 26.34 -2.35 -24.01
C THR A 890 26.10 -3.48 -24.99
N THR A 891 25.59 -3.21 -26.20
CA THR A 891 25.35 -4.21 -27.25
C THR A 891 26.57 -4.39 -28.16
N ASN A 892 27.48 -3.40 -28.24
CA ASN A 892 28.77 -3.47 -28.95
C ASN A 892 29.86 -3.97 -28.00
#